data_624f7976cb6448d91fe398a8a5134a31
#
_entry.id   624f7976cb6448d91fe398a8a5134a31
#
_cell.length_a   1.000
_cell.length_b   1.000
_cell.length_c   1.000
_cell.angle_alpha   90.00
_cell.angle_beta   90.00
_cell.angle_gamma   90.00
#
_symmetry.space_group_name_H-M   'P 1'
#
loop_
_entity.id
_entity.type
_entity.pdbx_description
1 polymer ?
#
loop_
_entity_poly.entity_id
_entity_poly.type
_entity_poly.pdbx_seq_one_letter_code
_entity_poly.pdbx_strand_id
1 'polypeptide(L)'
;MEATFAFSKCRLDAGAVSVNGRRCEFAAPMASATLAQRLAGMDGETVRETFSCGEFDVTREIWCRADAGACALRYLVRNARHTPFVLSSVKVVDAAGDAVGLADAPVSHWRAFLDSARAMGGFPSAVRLGVLDETYQTAAFGLYWGHEEHEKLRASAPTALAFDNYCVMDGGDDAMPKLLAGFIELGHHYADMRVATDASRAVLAEFSATATFDCELAPNETRATGWFLVAETATHNEAQSFYANAVARLANVDEAPSARPPAVGCTWHYYGGFISEKTVLDNADAAVRRNIPLDYYLVDDFWEPFYGDWEPVPELFPNGMRFVADKIRAAGMKPGIWTSPFAVKPRSKTAALHDDILFRNANGEKITFYGDYMIDPTAPGALAWVGDLYRRLHQDWGFEYFKLDKVDFPSYEFRKAKPVCRNRSVTLVEAYRMMLCAVREAVGPASYICVCGGHYGASIGLCDTQRSSCDTYGRWRSNDNGHPVKNMELRLKQTLGRLPWRRIWHTNPDGLEIRRQEKSLDKRDFGLSVGLLTDDEATLATVAAYVAGGIVMCGESLVNLDDERLAMYRRVVPSLGAASAAIDLYREWMPSQYATHVVPACRDLASWNTVSVLNVADAPADFTVTLSGEAVRDLGGEYFAVFENVEQRFLGIYGQGGEIELEAVPAHAARVLRIMPVPAASEVALLSTDLHFSGGGVEIAEWKPHGGGIRGRLSTPWRQYPVRVWALRVVDEVPETGLAELKPGETEFEIVF
;
A
#
# COMPACT_ATOMS: atom_id res chain seq x y z
N MET A 1 26.80 -27.42 -4.81
CA MET A 1 25.72 -27.72 -3.81
C MET A 1 24.66 -26.64 -3.95
N GLU A 2 23.43 -27.03 -4.07
CA GLU A 2 22.27 -26.14 -4.10
C GLU A 2 21.96 -25.65 -2.68
N ALA A 3 21.37 -24.47 -2.51
CA ALA A 3 21.00 -23.96 -1.19
C ALA A 3 19.64 -24.54 -0.79
N THR A 4 19.62 -25.33 0.27
CA THR A 4 18.39 -25.91 0.82
C THR A 4 18.04 -25.24 2.15
N PHE A 5 16.80 -24.74 2.24
CA PHE A 5 16.21 -24.16 3.46
C PHE A 5 15.14 -25.14 3.97
N ALA A 6 15.45 -25.81 5.07
CA ALA A 6 14.55 -26.78 5.68
C ALA A 6 14.16 -26.29 7.08
N PHE A 7 12.86 -26.16 7.31
CA PHE A 7 12.24 -25.78 8.57
C PHE A 7 11.49 -26.97 9.16
N SER A 8 10.68 -26.76 10.19
CA SER A 8 9.97 -27.86 10.84
C SER A 8 8.95 -28.56 9.94
N LYS A 9 8.27 -27.80 9.10
CA LYS A 9 7.19 -28.24 8.21
C LYS A 9 7.30 -27.75 6.77
N CYS A 10 8.13 -26.74 6.51
CA CYS A 10 8.30 -26.15 5.21
C CYS A 10 9.73 -26.35 4.70
N ARG A 11 9.89 -26.51 3.37
CA ARG A 11 11.18 -26.62 2.72
C ARG A 11 11.20 -25.85 1.39
N LEU A 12 12.34 -25.26 1.09
CA LEU A 12 12.66 -24.69 -0.23
C LEU A 12 14.10 -25.03 -0.60
N ASP A 13 14.27 -25.76 -1.69
CA ASP A 13 15.55 -25.92 -2.36
C ASP A 13 15.66 -24.88 -3.46
N ALA A 14 16.62 -23.97 -3.34
CA ALA A 14 16.72 -22.81 -4.24
C ALA A 14 17.16 -23.21 -5.67
N GLY A 15 17.62 -24.43 -5.86
CA GLY A 15 18.08 -24.92 -7.16
C GLY A 15 19.39 -24.27 -7.61
N ALA A 16 19.65 -24.30 -8.91
CA ALA A 16 20.86 -23.74 -9.49
C ALA A 16 20.71 -22.24 -9.80
N VAL A 17 21.73 -21.45 -9.49
CA VAL A 17 21.79 -20.05 -9.92
C VAL A 17 22.05 -19.95 -11.42
N SER A 18 21.39 -19.00 -12.08
CA SER A 18 21.68 -18.68 -13.48
C SER A 18 21.98 -17.18 -13.64
N VAL A 19 23.04 -16.86 -14.39
CA VAL A 19 23.42 -15.50 -14.74
C VAL A 19 23.16 -15.29 -16.24
N ASN A 20 22.35 -14.31 -16.61
CA ASN A 20 21.89 -14.06 -17.98
C ASN A 20 21.33 -15.34 -18.66
N GLY A 21 20.57 -16.15 -17.92
CA GLY A 21 20.03 -17.43 -18.41
C GLY A 21 21.03 -18.59 -18.51
N ARG A 22 22.31 -18.35 -18.23
CA ARG A 22 23.34 -19.39 -18.21
C ARG A 22 23.44 -19.98 -16.81
N ARG A 23 23.15 -21.28 -16.68
CA ARG A 23 23.29 -22.02 -15.42
C ARG A 23 24.74 -22.05 -14.97
N CYS A 24 24.99 -21.74 -13.70
CA CYS A 24 26.28 -21.84 -13.08
C CYS A 24 26.44 -23.20 -12.40
N GLU A 25 27.47 -23.94 -12.81
CA GLU A 25 27.83 -25.21 -12.16
C GLU A 25 28.90 -24.89 -11.10
N PHE A 26 28.55 -25.13 -9.84
CA PHE A 26 29.45 -24.93 -8.73
C PHE A 26 30.33 -26.18 -8.52
N ALA A 27 31.59 -26.06 -8.95
CA ALA A 27 32.65 -26.97 -8.55
C ALA A 27 33.05 -26.72 -7.07
N ALA A 28 34.27 -27.07 -6.67
CA ALA A 28 34.77 -26.69 -5.36
C ALA A 28 34.91 -25.15 -5.29
N PRO A 29 34.54 -24.52 -4.16
CA PRO A 29 34.69 -23.06 -4.03
C PRO A 29 36.15 -22.64 -4.04
N MET A 30 36.47 -21.54 -4.72
CA MET A 30 37.79 -20.93 -4.69
C MET A 30 38.14 -20.34 -3.31
N ALA A 31 37.10 -19.88 -2.59
CA ALA A 31 37.20 -19.36 -1.25
C ALA A 31 35.90 -19.67 -0.49
N SER A 32 36.04 -19.96 0.81
CA SER A 32 34.90 -20.12 1.73
C SER A 32 35.20 -19.43 3.05
N ALA A 33 34.18 -18.78 3.64
CA ALA A 33 34.27 -18.12 4.95
C ALA A 33 32.92 -18.17 5.65
N THR A 34 32.95 -18.26 6.99
CA THR A 34 31.76 -18.09 7.84
C THR A 34 31.94 -16.82 8.66
N LEU A 35 30.92 -15.97 8.69
CA LEU A 35 30.95 -14.67 9.33
C LEU A 35 29.71 -14.52 10.21
N ALA A 36 29.90 -14.10 11.46
CA ALA A 36 28.78 -13.62 12.27
C ALA A 36 28.27 -12.30 11.61
N GLN A 37 26.99 -12.26 11.30
CA GLN A 37 26.38 -11.12 10.60
C GLN A 37 24.98 -10.87 11.09
N ARG A 38 24.65 -9.58 11.31
CA ARG A 38 23.30 -9.14 11.54
C ARG A 38 22.62 -8.77 10.23
N LEU A 39 21.47 -9.39 9.95
CA LEU A 39 20.67 -9.11 8.76
C LEU A 39 19.27 -8.69 9.17
N ALA A 40 18.77 -7.58 8.62
CA ALA A 40 17.45 -7.04 8.94
C ALA A 40 17.19 -6.90 10.45
N GLY A 41 18.23 -6.56 11.23
CA GLY A 41 18.16 -6.44 12.70
C GLY A 41 18.18 -7.76 13.46
N MET A 42 18.32 -8.90 12.79
CA MET A 42 18.38 -10.25 13.39
C MET A 42 19.83 -10.77 13.42
N ASP A 43 20.23 -11.39 14.52
CA ASP A 43 21.55 -12.01 14.64
C ASP A 43 21.57 -13.38 13.94
N GLY A 44 22.68 -13.67 13.26
CA GLY A 44 22.86 -14.91 12.51
C GLY A 44 24.28 -15.08 11.99
N GLU A 45 24.45 -16.11 11.18
CA GLU A 45 25.73 -16.43 10.53
C GLU A 45 25.57 -16.46 9.01
N THR A 46 26.57 -15.96 8.30
CA THR A 46 26.64 -15.99 6.84
C THR A 46 27.76 -16.91 6.40
N VAL A 47 27.44 -17.90 5.60
CA VAL A 47 28.41 -18.70 4.83
C VAL A 47 28.57 -18.03 3.48
N ARG A 48 29.80 -17.66 3.15
CA ARG A 48 30.19 -17.04 1.87
C ARG A 48 31.11 -17.98 1.11
N GLU A 49 30.76 -18.25 -0.16
CA GLU A 49 31.54 -19.12 -1.04
C GLU A 49 31.66 -18.49 -2.42
N THR A 50 32.88 -18.46 -2.96
CA THR A 50 33.13 -17.87 -4.30
C THR A 50 33.52 -18.96 -5.30
N PHE A 51 32.92 -18.90 -6.48
CA PHE A 51 33.09 -19.83 -7.56
C PHE A 51 33.47 -19.11 -8.85
N SER A 52 34.35 -19.70 -9.66
CA SER A 52 34.64 -19.20 -11.01
C SER A 52 33.65 -19.83 -12.02
N CYS A 53 33.01 -19.01 -12.81
CA CYS A 53 32.08 -19.42 -13.86
C CYS A 53 32.52 -18.95 -15.26
N GLY A 54 33.83 -18.94 -15.49
CA GLY A 54 34.47 -18.56 -16.74
C GLY A 54 34.60 -17.06 -16.92
N GLU A 55 33.60 -16.41 -17.52
CA GLU A 55 33.64 -14.96 -17.81
C GLU A 55 33.28 -14.08 -16.61
N PHE A 56 32.79 -14.67 -15.53
CA PHE A 56 32.44 -14.01 -14.29
C PHE A 56 32.69 -14.93 -13.10
N ASP A 57 32.90 -14.34 -11.94
CA ASP A 57 32.88 -15.08 -10.68
C ASP A 57 31.57 -14.85 -9.96
N VAL A 58 31.06 -15.88 -9.28
CA VAL A 58 29.85 -15.81 -8.48
C VAL A 58 30.20 -16.07 -7.03
N THR A 59 29.87 -15.12 -6.15
CA THR A 59 29.89 -15.35 -4.71
C THR A 59 28.47 -15.61 -4.23
N ARG A 60 28.27 -16.75 -3.58
CA ARG A 60 27.03 -17.09 -2.90
C ARG A 60 27.16 -16.74 -1.43
N GLU A 61 26.18 -16.05 -0.89
CA GLU A 61 26.05 -15.79 0.54
C GLU A 61 24.74 -16.38 1.04
N ILE A 62 24.82 -17.24 2.04
CA ILE A 62 23.68 -17.82 2.76
C ILE A 62 23.75 -17.36 4.19
N TRP A 63 22.81 -16.55 4.62
CA TRP A 63 22.63 -16.16 6.01
C TRP A 63 21.53 -17.00 6.65
N CYS A 64 21.74 -17.44 7.90
CA CYS A 64 20.72 -18.11 8.70
C CYS A 64 20.67 -17.47 10.09
N ARG A 65 19.44 -17.23 10.57
CA ARG A 65 19.16 -16.74 11.92
C ARG A 65 19.60 -17.77 12.95
N ALA A 66 20.05 -17.32 14.12
CA ALA A 66 20.63 -18.20 15.16
C ALA A 66 19.67 -19.31 15.64
N ASP A 67 18.35 -19.08 15.59
CA ASP A 67 17.31 -20.08 15.92
C ASP A 67 16.82 -20.91 14.72
N ALA A 68 17.46 -20.75 13.55
CA ALA A 68 17.13 -21.39 12.28
C ALA A 68 15.70 -21.17 11.77
N GLY A 69 14.93 -20.23 12.34
CA GLY A 69 13.55 -19.92 11.91
C GLY A 69 13.47 -19.06 10.64
N ALA A 70 14.60 -18.53 10.15
CA ALA A 70 14.69 -17.79 8.91
C ALA A 70 16.10 -17.88 8.31
N CYS A 71 16.17 -17.95 6.98
CA CYS A 71 17.43 -17.88 6.23
C CYS A 71 17.28 -16.88 5.06
N ALA A 72 18.39 -16.39 4.55
CA ALA A 72 18.40 -15.53 3.37
C ALA A 72 19.56 -15.89 2.44
N LEU A 73 19.35 -15.64 1.16
CA LEU A 73 20.29 -15.97 0.09
C LEU A 73 20.52 -14.73 -0.77
N ARG A 74 21.78 -14.48 -1.17
CA ARG A 74 22.08 -13.57 -2.27
C ARG A 74 23.29 -14.02 -3.06
N TYR A 75 23.45 -13.47 -4.25
CA TYR A 75 24.57 -13.70 -5.12
C TYR A 75 25.25 -12.38 -5.48
N LEU A 76 26.58 -12.42 -5.55
CA LEU A 76 27.42 -11.33 -6.05
C LEU A 76 28.07 -11.82 -7.35
N VAL A 77 27.86 -11.10 -8.44
CA VAL A 77 28.45 -11.40 -9.75
C VAL A 77 29.56 -10.41 -10.03
N ARG A 78 30.79 -10.88 -10.19
CA ARG A 78 31.97 -10.11 -10.55
C ARG A 78 32.31 -10.30 -12.02
N ASN A 79 32.49 -9.24 -12.76
CA ASN A 79 33.01 -9.30 -14.12
C ASN A 79 34.49 -9.70 -14.11
N ALA A 80 34.79 -10.92 -14.55
CA ALA A 80 36.17 -11.44 -14.65
C ALA A 80 36.83 -11.13 -16.01
N ARG A 81 36.14 -10.48 -16.93
CA ARG A 81 36.66 -10.05 -18.24
C ARG A 81 37.50 -8.79 -18.11
N HIS A 82 38.30 -8.52 -19.15
CA HIS A 82 39.03 -7.25 -19.35
C HIS A 82 38.16 -6.18 -20.05
N THR A 83 36.91 -6.51 -20.41
CA THR A 83 35.97 -5.65 -21.11
C THR A 83 34.68 -5.55 -20.30
N PRO A 84 33.87 -4.49 -20.50
CA PRO A 84 32.55 -4.41 -19.88
C PRO A 84 31.69 -5.63 -20.17
N PHE A 85 30.87 -6.03 -19.21
CA PHE A 85 29.94 -7.15 -19.27
C PHE A 85 28.54 -6.67 -18.95
N VAL A 86 27.56 -6.99 -19.83
CA VAL A 86 26.15 -6.67 -19.56
C VAL A 86 25.58 -7.72 -18.64
N LEU A 87 25.20 -7.32 -17.44
CA LEU A 87 24.43 -8.13 -16.51
C LEU A 87 22.95 -7.85 -16.70
N SER A 88 22.22 -8.77 -17.34
CA SER A 88 20.78 -8.62 -17.54
C SER A 88 20.00 -9.16 -16.34
N SER A 89 20.33 -10.37 -15.85
CA SER A 89 19.59 -10.97 -14.74
C SER A 89 20.40 -12.03 -14.00
N VAL A 90 19.98 -12.24 -12.74
CA VAL A 90 20.44 -13.37 -11.91
C VAL A 90 19.20 -14.09 -11.38
N LYS A 91 18.97 -15.35 -11.80
CA LYS A 91 17.93 -16.19 -11.21
C LYS A 91 18.45 -16.76 -9.90
N VAL A 92 17.91 -16.27 -8.79
CA VAL A 92 18.34 -16.58 -7.41
C VAL A 92 17.73 -17.89 -6.92
N VAL A 93 16.48 -18.17 -7.33
CA VAL A 93 15.75 -19.41 -7.05
C VAL A 93 15.22 -19.96 -8.38
N ASP A 94 15.40 -21.28 -8.55
CA ASP A 94 14.91 -22.04 -9.71
C ASP A 94 14.48 -23.44 -9.25
N ALA A 95 13.31 -23.51 -8.61
CA ALA A 95 12.78 -24.69 -7.93
C ALA A 95 11.62 -25.32 -8.71
N ALA A 96 11.50 -26.64 -8.67
CA ALA A 96 10.40 -27.40 -9.26
C ALA A 96 10.19 -28.72 -8.51
N GLY A 97 9.03 -29.34 -8.68
CA GLY A 97 8.70 -30.63 -8.09
C GLY A 97 8.82 -30.59 -6.56
N ASP A 98 9.52 -31.56 -6.01
CA ASP A 98 9.70 -31.71 -4.55
C ASP A 98 10.70 -30.71 -3.95
N ALA A 99 11.24 -29.76 -4.73
CA ALA A 99 12.12 -28.71 -4.22
C ALA A 99 11.40 -27.73 -3.27
N VAL A 100 10.08 -27.66 -3.33
CA VAL A 100 9.24 -26.94 -2.36
C VAL A 100 8.35 -27.95 -1.63
N GLY A 101 8.33 -27.89 -0.29
CA GLY A 101 7.47 -28.73 0.54
C GLY A 101 6.69 -27.88 1.54
N LEU A 102 5.40 -28.14 1.65
CA LEU A 102 4.49 -27.43 2.57
C LEU A 102 3.74 -28.45 3.43
N ALA A 103 4.33 -28.83 4.57
CA ALA A 103 3.74 -29.72 5.56
C ALA A 103 3.19 -31.05 4.97
N ASP A 104 3.88 -31.62 3.98
CA ASP A 104 3.49 -32.82 3.23
C ASP A 104 2.13 -32.73 2.51
N ALA A 105 1.59 -31.52 2.33
CA ALA A 105 0.36 -31.31 1.59
C ALA A 105 0.58 -31.44 0.07
N PRO A 106 -0.35 -32.05 -0.68
CA PRO A 106 -0.27 -32.10 -2.13
C PRO A 106 -0.43 -30.70 -2.75
N VAL A 107 0.28 -30.43 -3.85
CA VAL A 107 0.29 -29.13 -4.55
C VAL A 107 -1.11 -28.64 -4.93
N SER A 108 -2.03 -29.56 -5.23
CA SER A 108 -3.43 -29.23 -5.54
C SER A 108 -4.19 -28.56 -4.38
N HIS A 109 -3.70 -28.65 -3.16
CA HIS A 109 -4.29 -28.00 -1.98
C HIS A 109 -3.60 -26.68 -1.63
N TRP A 110 -2.42 -26.39 -2.18
CA TRP A 110 -1.64 -25.25 -1.80
C TRP A 110 -2.38 -23.93 -2.06
N ARG A 111 -2.24 -23.03 -1.09
CA ARG A 111 -2.68 -21.65 -1.20
C ARG A 111 -1.45 -20.75 -1.19
N ALA A 112 -1.53 -19.65 -1.92
CA ALA A 112 -0.48 -18.65 -1.95
C ALA A 112 -1.07 -17.24 -1.90
N PHE A 113 -0.54 -16.39 -1.04
CA PHE A 113 -0.66 -14.95 -1.20
C PHE A 113 0.52 -14.48 -2.02
N LEU A 114 0.25 -13.75 -3.10
CA LEU A 114 1.24 -13.23 -4.04
C LEU A 114 1.20 -11.71 -3.98
N ASP A 115 2.32 -11.08 -3.60
CA ASP A 115 2.44 -9.61 -3.61
C ASP A 115 2.57 -9.09 -5.05
N SER A 116 2.24 -7.83 -5.23
CA SER A 116 2.49 -7.12 -6.48
C SER A 116 2.80 -5.67 -6.18
N ALA A 117 4.04 -5.28 -6.42
CA ALA A 117 4.55 -3.95 -6.17
C ALA A 117 4.30 -2.95 -7.30
N ARG A 118 3.58 -3.34 -8.32
CA ARG A 118 3.19 -2.46 -9.44
C ARG A 118 2.00 -1.62 -9.00
N ALA A 119 2.27 -0.47 -8.40
CA ALA A 119 1.28 0.33 -7.69
C ALA A 119 -0.03 0.55 -8.44
N MET A 120 0.02 0.81 -9.75
CA MET A 120 -1.16 1.08 -10.58
C MET A 120 -1.66 -0.15 -11.37
N GLY A 121 -0.88 -1.20 -11.50
CA GLY A 121 -1.22 -2.34 -12.37
C GLY A 121 -1.18 -3.70 -11.69
N GLY A 122 -0.67 -3.79 -10.47
CA GLY A 122 -0.57 -5.05 -9.75
C GLY A 122 -1.71 -5.28 -8.76
N PHE A 123 -2.10 -6.53 -8.59
CA PHE A 123 -3.13 -6.94 -7.63
C PHE A 123 -2.55 -7.98 -6.68
N PRO A 124 -2.22 -7.59 -5.43
CA PRO A 124 -1.93 -8.58 -4.40
C PRO A 124 -3.11 -9.54 -4.28
N SER A 125 -2.84 -10.82 -4.31
CA SER A 125 -3.92 -11.79 -4.40
C SER A 125 -3.61 -13.09 -3.68
N ALA A 126 -4.61 -13.62 -3.00
CA ALA A 126 -4.59 -14.99 -2.49
C ALA A 126 -5.18 -15.94 -3.53
N VAL A 127 -4.50 -17.06 -3.76
CA VAL A 127 -4.84 -18.04 -4.79
C VAL A 127 -4.76 -19.46 -4.26
N ARG A 128 -5.50 -20.37 -4.88
CA ARG A 128 -5.35 -21.81 -4.72
C ARG A 128 -4.66 -22.36 -5.96
N LEU A 129 -3.47 -22.91 -5.81
CA LEU A 129 -2.68 -23.37 -6.96
C LEU A 129 -3.33 -24.54 -7.72
N GLY A 130 -4.13 -25.37 -7.01
CA GLY A 130 -4.91 -26.45 -7.61
C GLY A 130 -6.15 -26.01 -8.39
N VAL A 131 -6.62 -24.79 -8.17
CA VAL A 131 -7.82 -24.23 -8.79
C VAL A 131 -7.47 -22.82 -9.27
N LEU A 132 -6.88 -22.71 -10.45
CA LEU A 132 -6.64 -21.39 -11.05
C LEU A 132 -7.94 -20.93 -11.72
N ASP A 133 -8.64 -20.02 -11.03
CA ASP A 133 -9.82 -19.38 -11.57
C ASP A 133 -9.45 -18.46 -12.75
N GLU A 134 -10.20 -18.53 -13.83
CA GLU A 134 -10.07 -17.63 -14.98
C GLU A 134 -10.25 -16.16 -14.57
N THR A 135 -11.13 -15.90 -13.59
CA THR A 135 -11.38 -14.57 -13.01
C THR A 135 -10.14 -13.98 -12.37
N TYR A 136 -9.36 -14.80 -11.63
CA TYR A 136 -8.09 -14.38 -11.04
C TYR A 136 -7.08 -13.96 -12.11
N GLN A 137 -6.92 -14.79 -13.13
CA GLN A 137 -5.98 -14.53 -14.21
C GLN A 137 -6.31 -13.25 -14.98
N THR A 138 -7.60 -12.97 -15.19
CA THR A 138 -8.06 -11.77 -15.90
C THR A 138 -7.94 -10.53 -15.01
N ALA A 139 -8.31 -10.60 -13.74
CA ALA A 139 -8.31 -9.48 -12.82
C ALA A 139 -6.90 -9.14 -12.29
N ALA A 140 -6.06 -10.15 -12.02
CA ALA A 140 -4.74 -9.95 -11.42
C ALA A 140 -3.70 -9.38 -12.38
N PHE A 141 -3.85 -9.58 -13.67
CA PHE A 141 -2.77 -9.32 -14.63
C PHE A 141 -3.18 -8.51 -15.87
N GLY A 142 -4.47 -8.31 -16.13
CA GLY A 142 -4.91 -7.89 -17.46
C GLY A 142 -5.14 -6.41 -17.66
N LEU A 143 -5.13 -5.58 -16.63
CA LEU A 143 -6.02 -4.45 -16.71
C LEU A 143 -5.39 -3.07 -16.93
N TYR A 144 -4.08 -2.91 -16.77
CA TYR A 144 -3.50 -1.61 -17.05
C TYR A 144 -2.14 -1.64 -17.80
N TRP A 145 -1.24 -2.55 -17.44
CA TRP A 145 0.14 -2.47 -17.92
C TRP A 145 0.76 -3.87 -18.05
N GLY A 146 0.83 -4.40 -19.25
CA GLY A 146 1.42 -5.69 -19.52
C GLY A 146 0.48 -6.75 -20.08
N HIS A 147 -0.67 -6.33 -20.59
CA HIS A 147 -1.68 -7.21 -21.17
C HIS A 147 -1.11 -8.22 -22.17
N GLU A 148 -0.28 -7.79 -23.12
CA GLU A 148 0.31 -8.67 -24.14
C GLU A 148 1.26 -9.72 -23.58
N GLU A 149 2.06 -9.38 -22.55
CA GLU A 149 3.00 -10.34 -21.96
C GLU A 149 2.27 -11.36 -21.11
N HIS A 150 1.21 -10.96 -20.42
CA HIS A 150 0.36 -11.89 -19.69
C HIS A 150 -0.42 -12.80 -20.63
N GLU A 151 -0.91 -12.29 -21.76
CA GLU A 151 -1.52 -13.14 -22.79
C GLU A 151 -0.52 -14.14 -23.37
N LYS A 152 0.71 -13.70 -23.64
CA LYS A 152 1.78 -14.59 -24.08
C LYS A 152 2.14 -15.63 -23.02
N LEU A 153 2.24 -15.21 -21.75
CA LEU A 153 2.48 -16.12 -20.64
C LEU A 153 1.34 -17.13 -20.48
N ARG A 154 0.09 -16.68 -20.55
CA ARG A 154 -1.10 -17.54 -20.50
C ARG A 154 -1.15 -18.54 -21.65
N ALA A 155 -0.78 -18.13 -22.85
CA ALA A 155 -0.73 -19.00 -24.02
C ALA A 155 0.36 -20.07 -23.92
N SER A 156 1.52 -19.73 -23.33
CA SER A 156 2.66 -20.63 -23.20
C SER A 156 2.69 -21.44 -21.89
N ALA A 157 2.12 -20.89 -20.81
CA ALA A 157 2.11 -21.49 -19.49
C ALA A 157 0.82 -21.07 -18.72
N PRO A 158 -0.33 -21.68 -19.00
CA PRO A 158 -1.64 -21.26 -18.50
C PRO A 158 -1.79 -21.36 -16.98
N THR A 159 -0.91 -22.12 -16.31
CA THR A 159 -0.89 -22.28 -14.85
C THR A 159 0.13 -21.37 -14.16
N ALA A 160 0.88 -20.56 -14.91
CA ALA A 160 1.93 -19.70 -14.37
C ALA A 160 1.37 -18.37 -13.88
N LEU A 161 1.80 -17.97 -12.68
CA LEU A 161 1.50 -16.72 -12.05
C LEU A 161 2.80 -15.95 -11.84
N ALA A 162 2.87 -14.71 -12.33
CA ALA A 162 3.98 -13.81 -12.12
C ALA A 162 3.59 -12.76 -11.05
N PHE A 163 4.50 -12.48 -10.15
CA PHE A 163 4.31 -11.52 -9.05
C PHE A 163 5.65 -10.87 -8.70
N ASP A 164 5.62 -9.91 -7.79
CA ASP A 164 6.81 -9.18 -7.39
C ASP A 164 7.07 -9.38 -5.88
N ASN A 165 8.27 -9.12 -5.45
CA ASN A 165 8.75 -9.04 -4.08
C ASN A 165 8.63 -10.32 -3.25
N TYR A 166 7.42 -10.77 -2.87
CA TYR A 166 7.27 -11.92 -1.97
C TYR A 166 5.96 -12.69 -2.14
N CYS A 167 5.94 -13.88 -1.59
CA CYS A 167 4.75 -14.69 -1.39
C CYS A 167 4.69 -15.29 0.01
N VAL A 168 3.48 -15.66 0.42
CA VAL A 168 3.22 -16.50 1.61
C VAL A 168 2.41 -17.70 1.16
N MET A 169 2.92 -18.90 1.35
CA MET A 169 2.29 -20.15 0.89
C MET A 169 2.00 -21.11 2.06
N ASP A 170 0.94 -21.89 1.94
CA ASP A 170 0.64 -22.99 2.86
C ASP A 170 0.02 -24.21 2.15
N GLY A 171 -0.13 -25.29 2.88
CA GLY A 171 -0.68 -26.57 2.39
C GLY A 171 -2.20 -26.63 2.26
N GLY A 172 -2.92 -25.51 2.41
CA GLY A 172 -4.38 -25.45 2.21
C GLY A 172 -5.21 -25.34 3.48
N ASP A 173 -4.58 -25.22 4.66
CA ASP A 173 -5.24 -25.09 5.95
C ASP A 173 -4.64 -23.94 6.77
N ASP A 174 -5.49 -23.16 7.46
CA ASP A 174 -5.04 -22.04 8.30
C ASP A 174 -4.21 -22.47 9.51
N ALA A 175 -4.41 -23.68 10.01
CA ALA A 175 -3.61 -24.28 11.08
C ALA A 175 -2.21 -24.74 10.65
N MET A 176 -1.95 -24.86 9.33
CA MET A 176 -0.63 -25.23 8.82
C MET A 176 0.34 -24.06 8.88
N PRO A 177 1.64 -24.33 9.14
CA PRO A 177 2.69 -23.31 9.00
C PRO A 177 2.73 -22.71 7.61
N LYS A 178 3.19 -21.47 7.54
CA LYS A 178 3.31 -20.68 6.30
C LYS A 178 4.77 -20.60 5.90
N LEU A 179 5.04 -20.81 4.61
CA LEU A 179 6.32 -20.53 3.99
C LEU A 179 6.28 -19.09 3.44
N LEU A 180 7.08 -18.21 4.02
CA LEU A 180 7.38 -16.90 3.50
C LEU A 180 8.61 -17.01 2.59
N ALA A 181 8.54 -16.46 1.37
CA ALA A 181 9.67 -16.36 0.46
C ALA A 181 9.63 -15.05 -0.33
N GLY A 182 10.76 -14.32 -0.41
CA GLY A 182 10.80 -13.06 -1.17
C GLY A 182 12.07 -12.26 -1.02
N PHE A 183 12.26 -11.31 -1.93
CA PHE A 183 13.34 -10.33 -1.85
C PHE A 183 13.03 -9.29 -0.76
N ILE A 184 14.01 -9.02 0.09
CA ILE A 184 13.90 -8.02 1.17
C ILE A 184 14.78 -6.78 0.95
N GLU A 185 15.60 -6.77 -0.08
CA GLU A 185 16.42 -5.64 -0.53
C GLU A 185 16.02 -5.28 -1.97
N LEU A 186 15.29 -4.17 -2.16
CA LEU A 186 14.46 -3.93 -3.34
C LEU A 186 14.86 -2.68 -4.16
N GLY A 187 15.92 -1.95 -3.75
CA GLY A 187 16.21 -0.61 -4.28
C GLY A 187 17.08 -0.54 -5.54
N HIS A 188 17.52 -1.65 -6.14
CA HIS A 188 18.56 -1.64 -7.19
C HIS A 188 18.32 -2.60 -8.36
N HIS A 189 17.30 -3.47 -8.28
CA HIS A 189 16.92 -4.37 -9.38
C HIS A 189 15.41 -4.64 -9.33
N TYR A 190 14.86 -5.20 -10.39
CA TYR A 190 13.51 -5.73 -10.34
C TYR A 190 13.51 -7.08 -9.61
N ALA A 191 12.53 -7.30 -8.76
CA ALA A 191 12.34 -8.53 -7.99
C ALA A 191 11.22 -9.37 -8.63
N ASP A 192 11.53 -10.01 -9.76
CA ASP A 192 10.56 -10.79 -10.54
C ASP A 192 10.41 -12.20 -9.96
N MET A 193 9.20 -12.61 -9.62
CA MET A 193 8.91 -13.94 -9.09
C MET A 193 7.83 -14.66 -9.91
N ARG A 194 7.88 -16.00 -9.92
CA ARG A 194 6.90 -16.84 -10.61
C ARG A 194 6.61 -18.10 -9.82
N VAL A 195 5.37 -18.55 -9.90
CA VAL A 195 4.93 -19.87 -9.47
C VAL A 195 4.05 -20.47 -10.57
N ALA A 196 4.26 -21.75 -10.87
CA ALA A 196 3.45 -22.47 -11.83
C ALA A 196 3.26 -23.92 -11.39
N THR A 197 2.13 -24.50 -11.75
CA THR A 197 1.89 -25.95 -11.66
C THR A 197 1.99 -26.59 -13.06
N ASP A 198 2.07 -27.91 -13.11
CA ASP A 198 1.85 -28.65 -14.34
C ASP A 198 0.38 -28.54 -14.80
N ALA A 199 0.08 -29.03 -15.99
CA ALA A 199 -1.26 -28.98 -16.56
C ALA A 199 -2.31 -29.76 -15.73
N SER A 200 -1.89 -30.78 -14.98
CA SER A 200 -2.74 -31.56 -14.08
C SER A 200 -2.97 -30.85 -12.73
N ARG A 201 -2.20 -29.79 -12.43
CA ARG A 201 -2.14 -29.06 -11.17
C ARG A 201 -1.77 -29.92 -9.95
N ALA A 202 -1.10 -31.01 -10.18
CA ALA A 202 -0.67 -31.96 -9.18
C ALA A 202 0.80 -31.79 -8.79
N VAL A 203 1.60 -31.16 -9.64
CA VAL A 203 3.04 -31.00 -9.47
C VAL A 203 3.42 -29.52 -9.63
N LEU A 204 4.33 -29.05 -8.78
CA LEU A 204 4.94 -27.73 -8.93
C LEU A 204 5.87 -27.74 -10.16
N ALA A 205 5.50 -27.02 -11.21
CA ALA A 205 6.32 -26.93 -12.43
C ALA A 205 7.43 -25.88 -12.32
N GLU A 206 7.17 -24.77 -11.60
CA GLU A 206 8.13 -23.68 -11.40
C GLU A 206 7.83 -22.94 -10.10
N PHE A 207 8.88 -22.66 -9.32
CA PHE A 207 8.94 -21.58 -8.34
C PHE A 207 10.27 -20.87 -8.52
N SER A 208 10.24 -19.64 -9.01
CA SER A 208 11.46 -18.91 -9.34
C SER A 208 11.47 -17.49 -8.83
N ALA A 209 12.69 -17.00 -8.56
CA ALA A 209 12.95 -15.63 -8.17
C ALA A 209 14.16 -15.10 -8.96
N THR A 210 13.99 -13.97 -9.64
CA THR A 210 14.98 -13.39 -10.53
C THR A 210 15.20 -11.91 -10.19
N ALA A 211 16.46 -11.55 -9.97
CA ALA A 211 16.91 -10.15 -9.90
C ALA A 211 17.27 -9.69 -11.32
N THR A 212 16.54 -8.71 -11.87
CA THR A 212 16.75 -8.18 -13.22
C THR A 212 17.39 -6.79 -13.14
N PHE A 213 18.56 -6.63 -13.80
CA PHE A 213 19.42 -5.44 -13.73
C PHE A 213 19.44 -4.64 -15.02
N ASP A 214 19.77 -5.27 -16.15
CA ASP A 214 19.99 -4.64 -17.46
C ASP A 214 21.02 -3.49 -17.41
N CYS A 215 22.18 -3.72 -16.78
CA CYS A 215 23.26 -2.75 -16.63
C CYS A 215 24.62 -3.31 -17.04
N GLU A 216 25.61 -2.44 -17.28
CA GLU A 216 27.00 -2.82 -17.60
C GLU A 216 27.86 -2.89 -16.32
N LEU A 217 28.66 -3.94 -16.20
CA LEU A 217 29.71 -4.06 -15.19
C LEU A 217 31.07 -3.81 -15.83
N ALA A 218 31.82 -2.87 -15.32
CA ALA A 218 33.21 -2.66 -15.71
C ALA A 218 34.08 -3.88 -15.34
N PRO A 219 35.29 -4.03 -15.90
CA PRO A 219 36.23 -5.06 -15.48
C PRO A 219 36.47 -5.04 -13.97
N ASN A 220 36.37 -6.20 -13.33
CA ASN A 220 36.46 -6.42 -11.87
C ASN A 220 35.33 -5.80 -11.04
N GLU A 221 34.37 -5.13 -11.62
CA GLU A 221 33.20 -4.65 -10.90
C GLU A 221 32.32 -5.82 -10.44
N THR A 222 31.73 -5.65 -9.25
CA THR A 222 30.83 -6.64 -8.63
C THR A 222 29.47 -6.04 -8.41
N ARG A 223 28.42 -6.78 -8.76
CA ARG A 223 27.01 -6.44 -8.49
C ARG A 223 26.37 -7.52 -7.63
N ALA A 224 25.70 -7.13 -6.56
CA ALA A 224 24.95 -8.03 -5.72
C ALA A 224 23.48 -8.09 -6.14
N THR A 225 22.83 -9.25 -6.00
CA THR A 225 21.38 -9.34 -5.94
C THR A 225 20.92 -8.78 -4.59
N GLY A 226 19.65 -8.43 -4.47
CA GLY A 226 19.02 -8.26 -3.16
C GLY A 226 19.02 -9.57 -2.38
N TRP A 227 18.96 -9.48 -1.05
CA TRP A 227 18.75 -10.63 -0.19
C TRP A 227 17.35 -11.23 -0.44
N PHE A 228 17.30 -12.53 -0.69
CA PHE A 228 16.08 -13.32 -0.82
C PHE A 228 15.86 -14.08 0.50
N LEU A 229 14.82 -13.72 1.25
CA LEU A 229 14.46 -14.27 2.54
C LEU A 229 13.56 -15.49 2.38
N VAL A 230 13.79 -16.51 3.21
CA VAL A 230 12.91 -17.67 3.38
C VAL A 230 12.68 -17.87 4.87
N ALA A 231 11.43 -18.02 5.30
CA ALA A 231 11.09 -18.22 6.71
C ALA A 231 9.84 -19.10 6.86
N GLU A 232 9.75 -19.79 7.99
CA GLU A 232 8.52 -20.46 8.44
C GLU A 232 7.85 -19.64 9.53
N THR A 233 6.54 -19.42 9.44
CA THR A 233 5.73 -18.69 10.42
C THR A 233 4.45 -19.44 10.74
N ALA A 234 3.82 -19.15 11.89
CA ALA A 234 2.59 -19.82 12.27
C ALA A 234 1.38 -19.32 11.47
N THR A 235 1.32 -18.01 11.20
CA THR A 235 0.19 -17.38 10.51
C THR A 235 0.63 -16.55 9.30
N HIS A 236 -0.30 -16.27 8.39
CA HIS A 236 -0.05 -15.39 7.25
C HIS A 236 0.22 -13.94 7.69
N ASN A 237 -0.43 -13.47 8.75
CA ASN A 237 -0.22 -12.11 9.28
C ASN A 237 1.18 -11.96 9.90
N GLU A 238 1.67 -13.00 10.59
CA GLU A 238 3.07 -13.05 11.05
C GLU A 238 4.05 -13.02 9.87
N ALA A 239 3.80 -13.82 8.82
CA ALA A 239 4.65 -13.84 7.62
C ALA A 239 4.73 -12.46 6.96
N GLN A 240 3.58 -11.83 6.72
CA GLN A 240 3.50 -10.49 6.12
C GLN A 240 4.17 -9.42 6.98
N SER A 241 3.94 -9.46 8.29
CA SER A 241 4.57 -8.54 9.24
C SER A 241 6.09 -8.76 9.33
N PHE A 242 6.53 -10.02 9.32
CA PHE A 242 7.94 -10.38 9.31
C PHE A 242 8.64 -9.85 8.06
N TYR A 243 8.03 -10.06 6.88
CA TYR A 243 8.53 -9.54 5.61
C TYR A 243 8.66 -8.02 5.62
N ALA A 244 7.58 -7.30 5.94
CA ALA A 244 7.57 -5.84 5.95
C ALA A 244 8.61 -5.26 6.94
N ASN A 245 8.78 -5.88 8.12
CA ASN A 245 9.80 -5.50 9.07
C ASN A 245 11.22 -5.75 8.55
N ALA A 246 11.47 -6.88 7.88
CA ALA A 246 12.78 -7.17 7.31
C ALA A 246 13.15 -6.15 6.21
N VAL A 247 12.23 -5.83 5.30
CA VAL A 247 12.40 -4.82 4.26
C VAL A 247 12.66 -3.44 4.87
N ALA A 248 11.84 -3.02 5.85
CA ALA A 248 11.97 -1.73 6.49
C ALA A 248 13.34 -1.53 7.15
N ARG A 249 13.79 -2.53 7.90
CA ARG A 249 15.09 -2.49 8.62
C ARG A 249 16.28 -2.46 7.66
N LEU A 250 16.25 -3.22 6.56
CA LEU A 250 17.30 -3.17 5.55
C LEU A 250 17.37 -1.81 4.84
N ALA A 251 16.24 -1.17 4.68
CA ALA A 251 16.14 0.17 4.10
C ALA A 251 16.38 1.30 5.12
N ASN A 252 16.77 0.98 6.37
CA ASN A 252 16.94 1.93 7.48
C ASN A 252 15.65 2.73 7.80
N VAL A 253 14.50 2.11 7.65
CA VAL A 253 13.21 2.62 8.12
C VAL A 253 12.94 1.94 9.48
N ASP A 254 13.60 2.43 10.53
CA ASP A 254 13.64 1.76 11.83
C ASP A 254 12.26 1.71 12.52
N GLU A 255 11.48 2.74 12.35
CA GLU A 255 10.13 2.82 12.92
C GLU A 255 9.07 2.93 11.82
N ALA A 256 7.89 2.35 12.09
CA ALA A 256 6.72 2.63 11.28
C ALA A 256 6.39 4.13 11.34
N PRO A 257 5.71 4.71 10.35
CA PRO A 257 5.32 6.11 10.42
C PRO A 257 4.60 6.39 11.75
N SER A 258 5.28 7.14 12.64
CA SER A 258 4.77 7.41 13.99
C SER A 258 3.72 8.53 14.01
N ALA A 259 3.74 9.40 13.02
CA ALA A 259 2.75 10.45 12.86
C ALA A 259 1.41 9.87 12.37
N ARG A 260 0.34 10.48 12.84
CA ARG A 260 -1.00 10.21 12.30
C ARG A 260 -1.01 10.49 10.79
N PRO A 261 -1.54 9.58 9.95
CA PRO A 261 -1.73 9.86 8.53
C PRO A 261 -2.60 11.11 8.32
N PRO A 262 -2.21 12.00 7.41
CA PRO A 262 -2.94 13.25 7.21
C PRO A 262 -4.28 13.06 6.49
N ALA A 263 -5.19 14.00 6.73
CA ALA A 263 -6.35 14.26 5.89
C ALA A 263 -5.99 15.29 4.83
N VAL A 264 -6.27 14.99 3.55
CA VAL A 264 -5.84 15.78 2.40
C VAL A 264 -7.05 16.16 1.55
N GLY A 265 -7.31 17.45 1.34
CA GLY A 265 -8.23 17.90 0.28
C GLY A 265 -7.53 17.86 -1.07
N CYS A 266 -8.21 17.45 -2.14
CA CYS A 266 -7.63 17.32 -3.47
C CYS A 266 -8.58 17.84 -4.55
N THR A 267 -8.06 18.59 -5.51
CA THR A 267 -8.87 19.18 -6.59
C THR A 267 -9.22 18.16 -7.70
N TRP A 268 -8.46 17.07 -7.84
CA TRP A 268 -8.55 16.19 -9.02
C TRP A 268 -9.91 15.52 -9.20
N HIS A 269 -10.37 14.77 -8.21
CA HIS A 269 -11.47 13.81 -8.36
C HIS A 269 -12.85 14.45 -8.64
N TYR A 270 -13.01 15.72 -8.30
CA TYR A 270 -14.23 16.45 -8.59
C TYR A 270 -14.06 17.44 -9.75
N TYR A 271 -12.95 18.15 -9.80
CA TYR A 271 -12.74 19.22 -10.77
C TYR A 271 -11.96 18.77 -12.02
N GLY A 272 -11.14 17.70 -11.92
CA GLY A 272 -10.26 17.29 -13.02
C GLY A 272 -9.43 18.48 -13.54
N GLY A 273 -9.46 18.70 -14.85
CA GLY A 273 -8.78 19.83 -15.48
C GLY A 273 -9.46 21.20 -15.36
N PHE A 274 -10.60 21.30 -14.64
CA PHE A 274 -11.36 22.55 -14.48
C PHE A 274 -11.01 23.28 -13.18
N ILE A 275 -9.74 23.39 -12.88
CA ILE A 275 -9.24 24.08 -11.69
C ILE A 275 -8.83 25.52 -12.01
N SER A 276 -8.92 26.38 -11.02
CA SER A 276 -8.45 27.76 -11.04
C SER A 276 -8.11 28.20 -9.63
N GLU A 277 -7.43 29.33 -9.50
CA GLU A 277 -7.20 29.99 -8.22
C GLU A 277 -8.50 30.13 -7.42
N LYS A 278 -9.58 30.58 -8.08
CA LYS A 278 -10.89 30.71 -7.44
C LYS A 278 -11.42 29.37 -6.90
N THR A 279 -11.32 28.30 -7.69
CA THR A 279 -11.77 26.95 -7.29
C THR A 279 -11.05 26.49 -6.03
N VAL A 280 -9.73 26.66 -6.00
CA VAL A 280 -8.90 26.27 -4.84
C VAL A 280 -9.29 27.06 -3.60
N LEU A 281 -9.42 28.38 -3.72
CA LEU A 281 -9.74 29.26 -2.59
C LEU A 281 -11.15 29.03 -2.06
N ASP A 282 -12.16 28.84 -2.91
CA ASP A 282 -13.54 28.53 -2.49
C ASP A 282 -13.60 27.24 -1.67
N ASN A 283 -12.82 26.22 -2.03
CA ASN A 283 -12.78 24.98 -1.27
C ASN A 283 -12.00 25.11 0.04
N ALA A 284 -10.89 25.84 0.05
CA ALA A 284 -10.15 26.12 1.26
C ALA A 284 -11.04 26.89 2.28
N ASP A 285 -11.77 27.88 1.83
CA ASP A 285 -12.75 28.62 2.65
C ASP A 285 -13.92 27.72 3.11
N ALA A 286 -14.39 26.82 2.25
CA ALA A 286 -15.44 25.87 2.61
C ALA A 286 -14.96 24.89 3.69
N ALA A 287 -13.72 24.41 3.62
CA ALA A 287 -13.13 23.59 4.68
C ALA A 287 -13.18 24.27 6.05
N VAL A 288 -12.81 25.55 6.09
CA VAL A 288 -12.89 26.37 7.33
C VAL A 288 -14.32 26.54 7.81
N ARG A 289 -15.22 27.03 6.94
CA ARG A 289 -16.63 27.29 7.30
C ARG A 289 -17.38 26.05 7.77
N ARG A 290 -17.05 24.88 7.21
CA ARG A 290 -17.69 23.59 7.52
C ARG A 290 -16.91 22.79 8.56
N ASN A 291 -15.88 23.38 9.18
CA ASN A 291 -15.01 22.75 10.18
C ASN A 291 -14.48 21.37 9.73
N ILE A 292 -14.05 21.26 8.48
CA ILE A 292 -13.46 20.01 7.94
C ILE A 292 -11.98 20.02 8.30
N PRO A 293 -11.50 19.07 9.12
CA PRO A 293 -10.13 19.08 9.65
C PRO A 293 -9.14 18.51 8.64
N LEU A 294 -8.81 19.25 7.60
CA LEU A 294 -7.79 18.90 6.63
C LEU A 294 -6.41 19.37 7.11
N ASP A 295 -5.41 18.50 7.00
CA ASP A 295 -4.01 18.82 7.27
C ASP A 295 -3.35 19.50 6.06
N TYR A 296 -3.74 19.06 4.85
CA TYR A 296 -3.22 19.59 3.57
C TYR A 296 -4.35 19.87 2.59
N TYR A 297 -4.12 20.82 1.67
CA TYR A 297 -4.94 21.00 0.49
C TYR A 297 -4.07 20.93 -0.78
N LEU A 298 -4.33 19.93 -1.62
CA LEU A 298 -3.55 19.62 -2.82
C LEU A 298 -4.18 20.26 -4.06
N VAL A 299 -3.40 21.12 -4.72
CA VAL A 299 -3.66 21.57 -6.09
C VAL A 299 -3.11 20.48 -7.02
N ASP A 300 -3.99 19.74 -7.66
CA ASP A 300 -3.65 18.65 -8.56
C ASP A 300 -3.33 19.14 -9.98
N ASP A 301 -3.15 18.25 -10.96
CA ASP A 301 -2.77 18.51 -12.37
C ASP A 301 -3.59 19.64 -13.03
N PHE A 302 -3.12 20.19 -14.13
CA PHE A 302 -3.68 21.30 -14.93
C PHE A 302 -3.53 22.72 -14.33
N TRP A 303 -2.72 22.91 -13.31
CA TRP A 303 -2.31 24.24 -12.90
C TRP A 303 -1.27 24.87 -13.87
N GLU A 304 -0.58 24.01 -14.64
CA GLU A 304 0.43 24.33 -15.65
C GLU A 304 0.01 23.85 -17.04
N PRO A 305 0.45 24.53 -18.13
CA PRO A 305 0.13 24.12 -19.49
C PRO A 305 1.03 23.00 -20.02
N PHE A 306 2.25 22.87 -19.49
CA PHE A 306 3.24 21.92 -19.97
C PHE A 306 4.11 21.34 -18.84
N TYR A 307 4.10 20.01 -18.71
CA TYR A 307 5.08 19.32 -17.90
C TYR A 307 6.49 19.61 -18.41
N GLY A 308 7.40 19.86 -17.51
CA GLY A 308 8.75 20.32 -17.80
C GLY A 308 8.92 21.82 -17.57
N ASP A 309 8.00 22.66 -18.03
CA ASP A 309 8.11 24.10 -17.83
C ASP A 309 7.67 24.52 -16.42
N TRP A 310 6.63 23.86 -15.89
CA TRP A 310 6.15 24.04 -14.52
C TRP A 310 5.86 25.51 -14.16
N GLU A 311 5.24 26.23 -15.10
CA GLU A 311 4.77 27.59 -14.92
C GLU A 311 3.23 27.58 -14.80
N PRO A 312 2.61 28.40 -13.94
CA PRO A 312 1.15 28.42 -13.85
C PRO A 312 0.51 28.99 -15.10
N VAL A 313 -0.71 28.54 -15.42
CA VAL A 313 -1.55 29.15 -16.45
C VAL A 313 -2.02 30.53 -15.96
N PRO A 314 -1.58 31.67 -16.57
CA PRO A 314 -1.85 32.99 -15.99
C PRO A 314 -3.34 33.34 -15.91
N GLU A 315 -4.16 32.84 -16.86
CA GLU A 315 -5.61 33.08 -16.89
C GLU A 315 -6.33 32.34 -15.76
N LEU A 316 -5.80 31.19 -15.30
CA LEU A 316 -6.38 30.39 -14.25
C LEU A 316 -5.82 30.75 -12.86
N PHE A 317 -4.55 31.15 -12.80
CA PHE A 317 -3.83 31.51 -11.57
C PHE A 317 -3.18 32.90 -11.67
N PRO A 318 -4.00 33.98 -11.76
CA PRO A 318 -3.52 35.32 -12.07
C PRO A 318 -2.59 35.91 -11.01
N ASN A 319 -2.67 35.49 -9.76
CA ASN A 319 -1.82 35.94 -8.67
C ASN A 319 -0.62 35.00 -8.43
N GLY A 320 -0.50 33.92 -9.21
CA GLY A 320 0.58 32.94 -9.15
C GLY A 320 0.48 31.96 -7.98
N MET A 321 1.30 30.90 -8.03
CA MET A 321 1.18 29.75 -7.12
C MET A 321 1.61 30.07 -5.69
N ARG A 322 2.51 31.04 -5.45
CA ARG A 322 2.83 31.50 -4.11
C ARG A 322 1.61 32.10 -3.40
N PHE A 323 0.84 32.92 -4.09
CA PHE A 323 -0.39 33.49 -3.54
C PHE A 323 -1.38 32.39 -3.14
N VAL A 324 -1.55 31.37 -3.99
CA VAL A 324 -2.41 30.21 -3.70
C VAL A 324 -1.94 29.48 -2.45
N ALA A 325 -0.65 29.19 -2.37
CA ALA A 325 -0.05 28.52 -1.21
C ALA A 325 -0.25 29.33 0.10
N ASP A 326 -0.03 30.65 0.05
CA ASP A 326 -0.22 31.53 1.20
C ASP A 326 -1.69 31.56 1.66
N LYS A 327 -2.65 31.52 0.71
CA LYS A 327 -4.09 31.47 1.05
C LYS A 327 -4.52 30.14 1.67
N ILE A 328 -4.03 29.01 1.15
CA ILE A 328 -4.27 27.70 1.77
C ILE A 328 -3.71 27.68 3.20
N ARG A 329 -2.51 28.24 3.40
CA ARG A 329 -1.90 28.34 4.74
C ARG A 329 -2.70 29.25 5.68
N ALA A 330 -3.20 30.36 5.18
CA ALA A 330 -4.07 31.26 5.95
C ALA A 330 -5.39 30.61 6.37
N ALA A 331 -5.87 29.62 5.62
CA ALA A 331 -7.02 28.79 5.97
C ALA A 331 -6.67 27.65 6.97
N GLY A 332 -5.44 27.61 7.49
CA GLY A 332 -5.01 26.64 8.52
C GLY A 332 -4.54 25.28 7.96
N MET A 333 -4.44 25.12 6.66
CA MET A 333 -3.95 23.91 5.99
C MET A 333 -2.55 24.13 5.41
N LYS A 334 -1.79 23.06 5.22
CA LYS A 334 -0.52 23.12 4.48
C LYS A 334 -0.78 22.98 2.97
N PRO A 335 -0.12 23.80 2.12
CA PRO A 335 -0.34 23.75 0.69
C PRO A 335 0.37 22.57 0.03
N GLY A 336 -0.34 21.87 -0.86
CA GLY A 336 0.16 20.77 -1.66
C GLY A 336 0.11 21.08 -3.16
N ILE A 337 1.03 20.48 -3.95
CA ILE A 337 1.09 20.63 -5.39
C ILE A 337 1.37 19.28 -6.07
N TRP A 338 0.71 19.06 -7.19
CA TRP A 338 0.94 17.93 -8.09
C TRP A 338 2.05 18.26 -9.08
N THR A 339 2.93 17.31 -9.36
CA THR A 339 3.98 17.39 -10.35
C THR A 339 4.32 16.02 -10.91
N SER A 340 5.05 15.98 -12.03
CA SER A 340 5.74 14.81 -12.55
C SER A 340 7.23 15.10 -12.68
N PRO A 341 8.10 14.51 -11.86
CA PRO A 341 9.53 14.78 -11.91
C PRO A 341 10.24 14.23 -13.16
N PHE A 342 9.59 13.30 -13.87
CA PHE A 342 10.17 12.63 -15.03
C PHE A 342 9.62 13.11 -16.37
N ALA A 343 8.36 13.59 -16.43
CA ALA A 343 7.69 13.85 -17.68
C ALA A 343 7.97 15.26 -18.20
N VAL A 344 8.22 15.34 -19.51
CA VAL A 344 8.45 16.59 -20.25
C VAL A 344 7.62 16.59 -21.52
N LYS A 345 6.67 17.53 -21.64
CA LYS A 345 5.87 17.66 -22.84
C LYS A 345 6.74 17.98 -24.06
N PRO A 346 6.54 17.32 -25.22
CA PRO A 346 7.34 17.59 -26.41
C PRO A 346 7.32 19.04 -26.90
N ARG A 347 6.27 19.80 -26.55
CA ARG A 347 6.10 21.23 -26.91
C ARG A 347 6.60 22.21 -25.85
N SER A 348 7.14 21.71 -24.73
CA SER A 348 7.66 22.54 -23.64
C SER A 348 8.97 23.23 -24.04
N LYS A 349 9.29 24.33 -23.38
CA LYS A 349 10.60 24.99 -23.47
C LYS A 349 11.71 24.06 -23.00
N THR A 350 11.44 23.29 -21.96
CA THR A 350 12.37 22.29 -21.39
C THR A 350 12.75 21.23 -22.41
N ALA A 351 11.81 20.71 -23.20
CA ALA A 351 12.12 19.75 -24.27
C ALA A 351 13.04 20.34 -25.36
N ALA A 352 12.97 21.65 -25.59
CA ALA A 352 13.80 22.34 -26.57
C ALA A 352 15.20 22.72 -26.02
N LEU A 353 15.28 23.11 -24.74
CA LEU A 353 16.50 23.64 -24.14
C LEU A 353 17.35 22.55 -23.44
N HIS A 354 16.74 21.46 -23.01
CA HIS A 354 17.36 20.38 -22.23
C HIS A 354 17.17 19.01 -22.88
N ASP A 355 17.36 18.95 -24.21
CA ASP A 355 17.26 17.70 -24.99
C ASP A 355 18.26 16.64 -24.54
N ASP A 356 19.38 17.05 -23.97
CA ASP A 356 20.48 16.22 -23.50
C ASP A 356 20.17 15.41 -22.23
N ILE A 357 19.15 15.82 -21.44
CA ILE A 357 18.72 15.08 -20.23
C ILE A 357 17.61 14.07 -20.51
N LEU A 358 17.13 13.93 -21.75
CA LEU A 358 16.02 13.05 -22.08
C LEU A 358 16.49 11.62 -22.39
N PHE A 359 15.73 10.62 -21.93
CA PHE A 359 15.97 9.21 -22.25
C PHE A 359 15.93 8.95 -23.74
N ARG A 360 16.87 8.08 -24.17
CA ARG A 360 16.95 7.58 -25.53
C ARG A 360 17.06 6.06 -25.53
N ASN A 361 16.65 5.45 -26.63
CA ASN A 361 16.91 4.03 -26.91
C ASN A 361 18.34 3.85 -27.45
N ALA A 362 18.71 2.61 -27.75
CA ALA A 362 20.04 2.28 -28.30
C ALA A 362 20.32 2.91 -29.67
N ASN A 363 19.28 3.31 -30.42
CA ASN A 363 19.42 4.00 -31.72
C ASN A 363 19.56 5.50 -31.58
N GLY A 364 19.52 6.04 -30.36
CA GLY A 364 19.58 7.49 -30.07
C GLY A 364 18.24 8.21 -30.21
N GLU A 365 17.14 7.52 -30.41
CA GLU A 365 15.80 8.08 -30.52
C GLU A 365 15.23 8.41 -29.14
N LYS A 366 14.59 9.57 -28.99
CA LYS A 366 13.91 9.93 -27.73
C LYS A 366 12.76 8.98 -27.43
N ILE A 367 12.66 8.58 -26.19
CA ILE A 367 11.60 7.70 -25.71
C ILE A 367 10.43 8.55 -25.23
N THR A 368 9.23 8.17 -25.63
CA THR A 368 7.98 8.71 -25.10
C THR A 368 7.28 7.70 -24.22
N PHE A 369 6.71 8.19 -23.13
CA PHE A 369 5.85 7.42 -22.24
C PHE A 369 4.59 8.24 -21.97
N TYR A 370 3.41 7.69 -22.29
CA TYR A 370 2.15 8.45 -22.32
C TYR A 370 2.17 9.72 -23.17
N GLY A 371 2.97 9.73 -24.23
CA GLY A 371 3.11 10.89 -25.13
C GLY A 371 4.04 11.99 -24.60
N ASP A 372 4.66 11.81 -23.46
CA ASP A 372 5.63 12.71 -22.87
C ASP A 372 7.05 12.14 -23.00
N TYR A 373 8.06 12.99 -23.21
CA TYR A 373 9.46 12.59 -23.08
C TYR A 373 9.77 12.34 -21.60
N MET A 374 10.76 11.47 -21.35
CA MET A 374 11.16 11.12 -19.99
C MET A 374 12.59 11.58 -19.72
N ILE A 375 12.81 12.17 -18.54
CA ILE A 375 14.15 12.57 -18.08
C ILE A 375 14.94 11.34 -17.66
N ASP A 376 16.19 11.25 -18.15
CA ASP A 376 17.18 10.28 -17.68
C ASP A 376 17.93 10.83 -16.46
N PRO A 377 17.67 10.31 -15.25
CA PRO A 377 18.34 10.77 -14.02
C PRO A 377 19.87 10.60 -14.06
N THR A 378 20.37 9.74 -14.93
CA THR A 378 21.80 9.48 -15.09
C THR A 378 22.50 10.43 -16.08
N ALA A 379 21.73 11.28 -16.78
CA ALA A 379 22.27 12.26 -17.66
C ALA A 379 22.88 13.46 -16.88
N PRO A 380 24.02 13.99 -17.31
CA PRO A 380 24.62 15.15 -16.67
C PRO A 380 23.64 16.33 -16.60
N GLY A 381 23.48 16.92 -15.42
CA GLY A 381 22.58 18.06 -15.19
C GLY A 381 21.11 17.70 -14.89
N ALA A 382 20.66 16.46 -15.14
CA ALA A 382 19.27 16.07 -14.94
C ALA A 382 18.81 16.22 -13.47
N LEU A 383 19.58 15.70 -12.52
CA LEU A 383 19.26 15.79 -11.11
C LEU A 383 19.34 17.23 -10.57
N ALA A 384 20.27 18.04 -11.10
CA ALA A 384 20.35 19.45 -10.75
C ALA A 384 19.12 20.20 -11.22
N TRP A 385 18.65 19.96 -12.46
CA TRP A 385 17.44 20.54 -13.02
C TRP A 385 16.20 20.22 -12.17
N VAL A 386 16.03 18.93 -11.77
CA VAL A 386 14.93 18.51 -10.89
C VAL A 386 15.06 19.16 -9.52
N GLY A 387 16.26 19.18 -8.93
CA GLY A 387 16.52 19.82 -7.64
C GLY A 387 16.17 21.32 -7.65
N ASP A 388 16.49 22.04 -8.73
CA ASP A 388 16.14 23.47 -8.89
C ASP A 388 14.63 23.68 -8.98
N LEU A 389 13.91 22.81 -9.73
CA LEU A 389 12.46 22.83 -9.79
C LEU A 389 11.85 22.69 -8.38
N TYR A 390 12.20 21.65 -7.64
CA TYR A 390 11.57 21.38 -6.34
C TYR A 390 11.98 22.39 -5.27
N ARG A 391 13.19 22.97 -5.33
CA ARG A 391 13.54 24.11 -4.50
C ARG A 391 12.66 25.33 -4.77
N ARG A 392 12.39 25.65 -6.04
CA ARG A 392 11.46 26.73 -6.43
C ARG A 392 10.06 26.48 -5.89
N LEU A 393 9.50 25.28 -6.07
CA LEU A 393 8.17 24.93 -5.57
C LEU A 393 8.08 25.05 -4.05
N HIS A 394 9.12 24.60 -3.34
CA HIS A 394 9.16 24.59 -1.87
C HIS A 394 9.55 25.96 -1.29
N GLN A 395 10.70 26.52 -1.69
CA GLN A 395 11.26 27.70 -1.05
C GLN A 395 10.65 28.99 -1.58
N ASP A 396 10.44 29.09 -2.92
CA ASP A 396 9.93 30.31 -3.52
C ASP A 396 8.41 30.39 -3.46
N TRP A 397 7.72 29.27 -3.67
CA TRP A 397 6.25 29.24 -3.66
C TRP A 397 5.65 28.74 -2.34
N GLY A 398 6.41 28.02 -1.51
CA GLY A 398 6.02 27.62 -0.16
C GLY A 398 5.17 26.37 -0.06
N PHE A 399 5.19 25.48 -1.06
CA PHE A 399 4.50 24.18 -0.97
C PHE A 399 5.23 23.23 -0.01
N GLU A 400 4.42 22.40 0.67
CA GLU A 400 4.90 21.49 1.73
C GLU A 400 4.45 20.02 1.50
N TYR A 401 3.50 19.78 0.59
CA TYR A 401 3.08 18.46 0.15
C TYR A 401 3.31 18.34 -1.35
N PHE A 402 4.00 17.29 -1.79
CA PHE A 402 4.36 17.05 -3.19
C PHE A 402 3.79 15.72 -3.65
N LYS A 403 2.76 15.75 -4.51
CA LYS A 403 2.28 14.56 -5.21
C LYS A 403 3.13 14.39 -6.46
N LEU A 404 3.89 13.31 -6.50
CA LEU A 404 4.73 12.92 -7.63
C LEU A 404 3.98 11.87 -8.45
N ASP A 405 3.56 12.24 -9.64
CA ASP A 405 2.78 11.39 -10.53
C ASP A 405 3.51 11.10 -11.84
N LYS A 406 2.97 10.19 -12.67
CA LYS A 406 3.59 9.69 -13.89
C LYS A 406 5.02 9.19 -13.64
N VAL A 407 5.21 8.60 -12.48
CA VAL A 407 6.48 8.05 -12.02
C VAL A 407 6.62 6.55 -12.31
N ASP A 408 5.73 5.98 -13.12
CA ASP A 408 5.77 4.57 -13.56
C ASP A 408 6.92 4.28 -14.54
N PHE A 409 7.89 5.16 -14.58
CA PHE A 409 9.05 5.11 -15.42
C PHE A 409 9.85 3.80 -15.30
N PRO A 410 10.05 3.16 -14.13
CA PRO A 410 10.66 1.83 -14.12
C PRO A 410 9.62 0.71 -14.34
N SER A 411 8.49 1.00 -14.99
CA SER A 411 7.48 0.00 -15.29
C SER A 411 7.91 -0.93 -16.42
N TYR A 412 7.23 -2.07 -16.49
CA TYR A 412 7.39 -3.00 -17.58
C TYR A 412 7.11 -2.37 -18.96
N GLU A 413 6.09 -1.50 -19.07
CA GLU A 413 5.75 -0.80 -20.30
C GLU A 413 6.86 0.14 -20.77
N PHE A 414 7.49 0.88 -19.85
CA PHE A 414 8.64 1.71 -20.19
C PHE A 414 9.84 0.88 -20.65
N ARG A 415 10.08 -0.29 -20.03
CA ARG A 415 11.15 -1.21 -20.44
C ARG A 415 10.99 -1.72 -21.87
N LYS A 416 9.75 -1.85 -22.39
CA LYS A 416 9.50 -2.24 -23.79
C LYS A 416 10.13 -1.26 -24.79
N ALA A 417 10.22 0.02 -24.45
CA ALA A 417 10.89 1.02 -25.26
C ALA A 417 12.42 0.88 -25.25
N LYS A 418 12.98 -0.08 -24.49
CA LYS A 418 14.41 -0.33 -24.33
C LYS A 418 15.20 0.95 -24.01
N PRO A 419 14.86 1.63 -22.92
CA PRO A 419 15.56 2.82 -22.49
C PRO A 419 17.01 2.48 -22.16
N VAL A 420 17.88 3.44 -22.42
CA VAL A 420 19.29 3.30 -22.14
C VAL A 420 19.71 4.46 -21.23
N CYS A 421 20.07 4.14 -19.99
CA CYS A 421 20.68 5.09 -19.07
C CYS A 421 21.96 5.66 -19.66
N ARG A 422 22.17 6.95 -19.56
CA ARG A 422 23.44 7.60 -19.99
C ARG A 422 24.62 7.01 -19.23
N ASN A 423 24.46 6.76 -17.94
CA ASN A 423 25.38 5.94 -17.17
C ASN A 423 24.97 4.46 -17.24
N ARG A 424 25.64 3.68 -18.06
CA ARG A 424 25.34 2.27 -18.31
C ARG A 424 25.46 1.36 -17.09
N SER A 425 26.22 1.75 -16.06
CA SER A 425 26.37 0.96 -14.86
C SER A 425 25.18 1.08 -13.89
N VAL A 426 24.26 2.00 -14.14
CA VAL A 426 23.06 2.26 -13.33
C VAL A 426 21.86 1.51 -13.91
N THR A 427 21.12 0.79 -13.06
CA THR A 427 19.87 0.16 -13.45
C THR A 427 18.72 1.19 -13.54
N LEU A 428 17.63 0.85 -14.21
CA LEU A 428 16.45 1.73 -14.24
C LEU A 428 15.84 1.94 -12.83
N VAL A 429 15.90 0.94 -11.98
CA VAL A 429 15.43 1.02 -10.59
C VAL A 429 16.29 2.00 -9.78
N GLU A 430 17.60 1.94 -9.94
CA GLU A 430 18.51 2.90 -9.31
C GLU A 430 18.34 4.32 -9.88
N ALA A 431 18.17 4.48 -11.20
CA ALA A 431 17.92 5.77 -11.83
C ALA A 431 16.63 6.42 -11.27
N TYR A 432 15.56 5.64 -11.10
CA TYR A 432 14.34 6.09 -10.44
C TYR A 432 14.62 6.58 -9.02
N ARG A 433 15.36 5.79 -8.23
CA ARG A 433 15.71 6.14 -6.86
C ARG A 433 16.55 7.43 -6.78
N MET A 434 17.49 7.62 -7.72
CA MET A 434 18.30 8.87 -7.82
C MET A 434 17.39 10.10 -7.99
N MET A 435 16.36 10.02 -8.82
CA MET A 435 15.40 11.09 -9.00
C MET A 435 14.63 11.42 -7.71
N LEU A 436 14.12 10.40 -7.01
CA LEU A 436 13.42 10.61 -5.75
C LEU A 436 14.34 11.19 -4.66
N CYS A 437 15.62 10.76 -4.63
CA CYS A 437 16.63 11.37 -3.75
C CYS A 437 16.78 12.87 -4.02
N ALA A 438 16.93 13.27 -5.30
CA ALA A 438 17.06 14.67 -5.68
C ALA A 438 15.84 15.52 -5.28
N VAL A 439 14.62 14.95 -5.42
CA VAL A 439 13.39 15.60 -4.94
C VAL A 439 13.42 15.75 -3.43
N ARG A 440 13.68 14.66 -2.68
CA ARG A 440 13.71 14.67 -1.20
C ARG A 440 14.76 15.64 -0.65
N GLU A 441 15.96 15.68 -1.25
CA GLU A 441 17.02 16.62 -0.88
C GLU A 441 16.59 18.08 -1.12
N ALA A 442 15.89 18.36 -2.23
CA ALA A 442 15.45 19.71 -2.57
C ALA A 442 14.37 20.25 -1.65
N VAL A 443 13.42 19.39 -1.23
CA VAL A 443 12.27 19.82 -0.37
C VAL A 443 12.51 19.57 1.11
N GLY A 444 13.57 18.83 1.48
CA GLY A 444 13.93 18.53 2.87
C GLY A 444 13.03 17.52 3.57
N PRO A 445 13.40 17.06 4.77
CA PRO A 445 12.73 15.97 5.49
C PRO A 445 11.37 16.37 6.08
N ALA A 446 11.08 17.65 6.26
CA ALA A 446 9.82 18.14 6.83
C ALA A 446 8.68 18.20 5.81
N SER A 447 8.98 18.16 4.52
CA SER A 447 7.99 18.13 3.44
C SER A 447 7.41 16.72 3.30
N TYR A 448 6.12 16.65 2.96
CA TYR A 448 5.39 15.39 2.76
C TYR A 448 5.41 15.00 1.29
N ILE A 449 6.01 13.87 0.96
CA ILE A 449 6.09 13.35 -0.42
C ILE A 449 5.11 12.19 -0.58
N CYS A 450 4.21 12.34 -1.55
CA CYS A 450 3.29 11.33 -2.03
C CYS A 450 3.77 10.82 -3.39
N VAL A 451 4.10 9.54 -3.50
CA VAL A 451 4.42 8.90 -4.77
C VAL A 451 3.17 8.21 -5.31
N CYS A 452 2.75 8.62 -6.51
CA CYS A 452 1.59 8.09 -7.21
C CYS A 452 2.05 7.15 -8.33
N GLY A 453 2.08 5.85 -8.08
CA GLY A 453 2.66 4.87 -9.00
C GLY A 453 4.11 4.51 -8.64
N GLY A 454 4.92 4.22 -9.64
CA GLY A 454 6.35 3.98 -9.50
C GLY A 454 6.72 2.63 -8.89
N HIS A 455 7.99 2.49 -8.56
CA HIS A 455 8.56 1.25 -8.05
C HIS A 455 8.61 1.27 -6.52
N TYR A 456 7.86 0.40 -5.85
CA TYR A 456 7.76 0.35 -4.39
C TYR A 456 9.13 0.25 -3.72
N GLY A 457 9.92 -0.77 -4.07
CA GLY A 457 11.21 -0.98 -3.45
C GLY A 457 12.17 0.22 -3.54
N ALA A 458 12.18 0.90 -4.68
CA ALA A 458 13.03 2.07 -4.90
C ALA A 458 12.50 3.35 -4.22
N SER A 459 11.22 3.38 -3.83
CA SER A 459 10.60 4.51 -3.11
C SER A 459 10.82 4.45 -1.59
N ILE A 460 11.22 3.28 -1.05
CA ILE A 460 11.38 3.06 0.39
C ILE A 460 12.39 4.05 0.98
N GLY A 461 11.97 4.74 2.07
CA GLY A 461 12.75 5.73 2.78
C GLY A 461 12.85 7.10 2.09
N LEU A 462 12.17 7.30 0.94
CA LEU A 462 12.20 8.56 0.19
C LEU A 462 10.83 9.25 0.11
N CYS A 463 9.74 8.52 0.34
CA CYS A 463 8.39 9.08 0.39
C CYS A 463 7.73 8.83 1.75
N ASP A 464 6.75 9.66 2.08
CA ASP A 464 5.96 9.57 3.31
C ASP A 464 4.69 8.75 3.08
N THR A 465 4.19 8.76 1.85
CA THR A 465 3.04 7.97 1.42
C THR A 465 3.22 7.44 0.01
N GLN A 466 2.73 6.23 -0.20
CA GLN A 466 2.75 5.54 -1.49
C GLN A 466 1.32 5.21 -1.90
N ARG A 467 0.98 5.49 -3.15
CA ARG A 467 -0.29 5.11 -3.75
C ARG A 467 -0.45 3.59 -3.73
N SER A 468 -1.55 3.11 -3.18
CA SER A 468 -1.83 1.67 -3.01
C SER A 468 -2.78 1.10 -4.05
N SER A 469 -3.47 1.95 -4.82
CA SER A 469 -4.45 1.55 -5.81
C SER A 469 -4.26 2.29 -7.14
N CYS A 470 -4.95 1.85 -8.19
CA CYS A 470 -5.19 2.65 -9.38
C CYS A 470 -6.08 3.86 -9.05
N ASP A 471 -6.27 4.74 -10.04
CA ASP A 471 -7.15 5.91 -9.91
C ASP A 471 -8.56 5.49 -9.55
N THR A 472 -9.19 6.31 -8.69
CA THR A 472 -10.55 6.08 -8.24
C THR A 472 -11.54 6.95 -8.97
N TYR A 473 -12.75 6.46 -9.04
CA TYR A 473 -13.91 7.15 -9.57
C TYR A 473 -15.08 6.84 -8.64
N GLY A 474 -15.95 7.80 -8.40
CA GLY A 474 -17.10 7.68 -7.50
C GLY A 474 -18.18 6.70 -7.98
N ARG A 475 -17.80 5.54 -8.51
CA ARG A 475 -18.68 4.48 -8.98
C ARG A 475 -18.24 3.12 -8.46
N TRP A 476 -19.18 2.25 -8.15
CA TRP A 476 -18.86 0.88 -7.76
C TRP A 476 -18.19 0.11 -8.92
N ARG A 477 -18.81 0.12 -10.08
CA ARG A 477 -18.26 -0.46 -11.32
C ARG A 477 -18.39 0.53 -12.47
N SER A 478 -17.35 0.67 -13.25
CA SER A 478 -17.35 1.46 -14.48
C SER A 478 -17.18 0.54 -15.67
N ASN A 479 -18.15 0.60 -16.58
CA ASN A 479 -18.03 -0.02 -17.91
C ASN A 479 -17.61 1.00 -18.98
N ASP A 480 -17.35 2.24 -18.58
CA ASP A 480 -16.98 3.30 -19.50
C ASP A 480 -15.55 3.10 -19.99
N ASN A 481 -15.38 2.92 -21.26
CA ASN A 481 -14.11 2.75 -21.99
C ASN A 481 -13.41 1.39 -21.84
N GLY A 482 -14.06 0.33 -21.35
CA GLY A 482 -13.46 -1.02 -21.30
C GLY A 482 -12.29 -1.16 -20.33
N HIS A 483 -12.16 -0.25 -19.36
CA HIS A 483 -11.12 -0.29 -18.33
C HIS A 483 -11.69 -0.69 -16.97
N PRO A 484 -11.76 -1.99 -16.67
CA PRO A 484 -12.29 -2.49 -15.40
C PRO A 484 -11.48 -2.08 -14.15
N VAL A 485 -10.26 -1.59 -14.33
CA VAL A 485 -9.38 -1.09 -13.25
C VAL A 485 -9.88 0.17 -12.54
N LYS A 486 -10.82 0.87 -13.13
CA LYS A 486 -11.35 2.15 -12.61
C LYS A 486 -12.58 1.96 -11.74
N ASN A 487 -12.76 0.82 -11.11
CA ASN A 487 -13.87 0.57 -10.24
C ASN A 487 -13.46 0.43 -8.77
N MET A 488 -14.41 0.69 -7.88
CA MET A 488 -14.21 0.69 -6.44
C MET A 488 -13.71 -0.67 -5.92
N GLU A 489 -14.26 -1.75 -6.44
CA GLU A 489 -13.93 -3.12 -6.04
C GLU A 489 -12.44 -3.45 -6.24
N LEU A 490 -11.88 -3.09 -7.40
CA LEU A 490 -10.45 -3.32 -7.68
C LEU A 490 -9.55 -2.48 -6.80
N ARG A 491 -9.93 -1.21 -6.57
CA ARG A 491 -9.23 -0.33 -5.63
C ARG A 491 -9.19 -0.94 -4.23
N LEU A 492 -10.33 -1.46 -3.75
CA LEU A 492 -10.39 -2.11 -2.44
C LEU A 492 -9.43 -3.29 -2.37
N LYS A 493 -9.47 -4.18 -3.37
CA LYS A 493 -8.55 -5.31 -3.47
C LYS A 493 -7.09 -4.89 -3.46
N GLN A 494 -6.72 -3.88 -4.25
CA GLN A 494 -5.34 -3.37 -4.30
C GLN A 494 -4.91 -2.77 -2.95
N THR A 495 -5.73 -1.90 -2.38
CA THR A 495 -5.40 -1.21 -1.12
C THR A 495 -5.31 -2.19 0.04
N LEU A 496 -6.32 -3.04 0.21
CA LEU A 496 -6.42 -3.94 1.36
C LEU A 496 -5.47 -5.15 1.24
N GLY A 497 -5.06 -5.52 0.03
CA GLY A 497 -3.98 -6.50 -0.17
C GLY A 497 -2.58 -5.95 0.14
N ARG A 498 -2.43 -4.63 0.28
CA ARG A 498 -1.14 -3.95 0.57
C ARG A 498 -1.01 -3.43 2.01
N LEU A 499 -1.88 -3.86 2.92
CA LEU A 499 -1.82 -3.46 4.33
C LEU A 499 -0.44 -3.67 4.98
N PRO A 500 0.34 -4.73 4.70
CA PRO A 500 1.66 -4.92 5.31
C PRO A 500 2.67 -3.79 5.00
N TRP A 501 2.56 -3.13 3.85
CA TRP A 501 3.43 -2.02 3.45
C TRP A 501 3.26 -0.76 4.31
N ARG A 502 2.20 -0.70 5.12
CA ARG A 502 2.00 0.35 6.11
C ARG A 502 3.11 0.40 7.18
N ARG A 503 3.87 -0.66 7.34
CA ARG A 503 5.10 -0.67 8.16
C ARG A 503 6.15 0.34 7.66
N ILE A 504 6.09 0.72 6.38
CA ILE A 504 7.12 1.51 5.69
C ILE A 504 6.66 2.95 5.44
N TRP A 505 5.41 3.15 5.04
CA TRP A 505 4.82 4.45 4.70
C TRP A 505 3.32 4.49 5.01
N HIS A 506 2.73 5.68 4.96
CA HIS A 506 1.28 5.80 4.99
C HIS A 506 0.69 5.27 3.68
N THR A 507 -0.30 4.38 3.78
CA THR A 507 -1.05 3.89 2.63
C THR A 507 -1.86 5.02 2.02
N ASN A 508 -1.85 5.16 0.69
CA ASN A 508 -2.68 6.10 -0.04
C ASN A 508 -3.68 5.36 -0.93
N PRO A 509 -4.94 5.21 -0.50
CA PRO A 509 -5.97 4.53 -1.28
C PRO A 509 -6.55 5.38 -2.41
N ASP A 510 -5.99 6.56 -2.69
CA ASP A 510 -6.54 7.61 -3.56
C ASP A 510 -7.72 8.38 -2.96
N GLY A 511 -8.47 9.11 -3.79
CA GLY A 511 -9.63 9.89 -3.36
C GLY A 511 -10.72 9.05 -2.72
N LEU A 512 -11.18 9.44 -1.55
CA LEU A 512 -12.43 8.97 -0.99
C LEU A 512 -13.56 9.78 -1.63
N GLU A 513 -14.16 9.20 -2.66
CA GLU A 513 -15.25 9.80 -3.41
C GLU A 513 -16.57 9.19 -2.92
N ILE A 514 -17.40 10.01 -2.30
CA ILE A 514 -18.64 9.57 -1.65
C ILE A 514 -19.85 10.41 -2.03
N ARG A 515 -19.75 11.24 -3.06
CA ARG A 515 -20.87 12.08 -3.52
C ARG A 515 -22.06 11.27 -4.00
N ARG A 516 -23.23 11.79 -3.70
CA ARG A 516 -24.52 11.19 -4.07
C ARG A 516 -25.02 11.66 -5.43
N GLN A 517 -24.66 12.87 -5.87
CA GLN A 517 -25.14 13.48 -7.08
C GLN A 517 -24.06 13.71 -8.12
N GLU A 518 -24.41 13.34 -9.36
CA GLU A 518 -23.79 13.82 -10.55
C GLU A 518 -24.02 15.33 -10.70
N LYS A 519 -23.02 16.15 -10.48
CA LYS A 519 -22.97 17.41 -11.20
C LYS A 519 -22.13 17.17 -12.43
N SER A 520 -22.77 17.14 -13.58
CA SER A 520 -22.13 17.26 -14.87
C SER A 520 -21.31 18.54 -14.86
N LEU A 521 -20.05 18.43 -14.53
CA LEU A 521 -19.04 19.31 -15.04
C LEU A 521 -19.09 19.08 -16.55
N ASP A 522 -19.12 20.11 -17.35
CA ASP A 522 -19.27 20.12 -18.80
C ASP A 522 -18.69 18.86 -19.48
N LYS A 523 -19.35 18.29 -20.48
CA LYS A 523 -19.01 17.04 -21.22
C LYS A 523 -17.57 16.95 -21.76
N ARG A 524 -16.75 17.97 -21.54
CA ARG A 524 -15.31 18.00 -21.78
C ARG A 524 -14.48 17.35 -20.68
N ASP A 525 -15.11 16.97 -19.58
CA ASP A 525 -14.47 16.26 -18.50
C ASP A 525 -13.96 14.91 -18.98
N PHE A 526 -12.75 14.60 -18.59
CA PHE A 526 -12.10 13.31 -18.77
C PHE A 526 -12.90 12.11 -18.18
N GLY A 527 -14.21 12.23 -18.05
CA GLY A 527 -15.08 11.21 -17.50
C GLY A 527 -14.96 11.01 -15.98
N LEU A 528 -14.36 11.97 -15.27
CA LEU A 528 -14.13 11.90 -13.82
C LEU A 528 -15.35 12.28 -12.98
N SER A 529 -16.31 13.01 -13.54
CA SER A 529 -17.35 13.72 -12.80
C SER A 529 -18.56 12.89 -12.39
N VAL A 530 -18.64 11.62 -12.77
CA VAL A 530 -19.86 10.84 -12.58
C VAL A 530 -19.72 9.88 -11.44
N GLY A 531 -20.05 10.31 -10.23
CA GLY A 531 -20.13 9.47 -9.05
C GLY A 531 -21.58 9.31 -8.60
N LEU A 532 -22.08 8.06 -8.57
CA LEU A 532 -23.33 7.70 -7.94
C LEU A 532 -23.05 6.47 -7.07
N LEU A 533 -22.61 6.69 -5.85
CA LEU A 533 -22.58 5.64 -4.84
C LEU A 533 -23.89 5.65 -4.07
N THR A 534 -24.45 4.47 -3.86
CA THR A 534 -25.51 4.26 -2.87
C THR A 534 -24.98 4.60 -1.47
N ASP A 535 -25.85 4.64 -0.48
CA ASP A 535 -25.40 4.89 0.90
C ASP A 535 -24.56 3.72 1.45
N ASP A 536 -24.89 2.48 1.05
CA ASP A 536 -24.14 1.29 1.40
C ASP A 536 -22.74 1.30 0.77
N GLU A 537 -22.64 1.59 -0.53
CA GLU A 537 -21.37 1.69 -1.26
C GLU A 537 -20.45 2.79 -0.69
N ALA A 538 -21.02 3.96 -0.37
CA ALA A 538 -20.26 5.04 0.26
C ALA A 538 -19.81 4.68 1.69
N THR A 539 -20.66 3.97 2.44
CA THR A 539 -20.32 3.45 3.77
C THR A 539 -19.18 2.42 3.66
N LEU A 540 -19.30 1.46 2.71
CA LEU A 540 -18.25 0.47 2.49
C LEU A 540 -16.93 1.12 2.09
N ALA A 541 -16.95 2.11 1.17
CA ALA A 541 -15.74 2.85 0.77
C ALA A 541 -15.09 3.56 1.97
N THR A 542 -15.92 4.13 2.85
CA THR A 542 -15.46 4.82 4.06
C THR A 542 -14.89 3.82 5.10
N VAL A 543 -15.54 2.67 5.30
CA VAL A 543 -15.03 1.60 6.16
C VAL A 543 -13.70 1.05 5.61
N ALA A 544 -13.58 0.88 4.29
CA ALA A 544 -12.33 0.44 3.68
C ALA A 544 -11.19 1.46 3.87
N ALA A 545 -11.47 2.77 3.84
CA ALA A 545 -10.50 3.80 4.20
C ALA A 545 -10.07 3.71 5.68
N TYR A 546 -11.01 3.39 6.57
CA TYR A 546 -10.72 3.10 7.98
C TYR A 546 -9.80 1.87 8.13
N VAL A 547 -10.12 0.76 7.46
CA VAL A 547 -9.30 -0.48 7.47
C VAL A 547 -7.91 -0.22 6.90
N ALA A 548 -7.79 0.55 5.82
CA ALA A 548 -6.51 0.92 5.25
C ALA A 548 -5.62 1.69 6.24
N GLY A 549 -6.22 2.45 7.16
CA GLY A 549 -5.53 3.18 8.22
C GLY A 549 -4.45 4.14 7.70
N GLY A 550 -4.52 4.54 6.43
CA GLY A 550 -3.61 5.43 5.74
C GLY A 550 -4.08 6.88 5.69
N ILE A 551 -3.65 7.62 4.66
CA ILE A 551 -4.16 8.98 4.44
C ILE A 551 -5.64 8.92 4.05
N VAL A 552 -6.40 9.95 4.42
CA VAL A 552 -7.77 10.15 3.95
C VAL A 552 -7.76 11.32 2.98
N MET A 553 -7.90 11.02 1.69
CA MET A 553 -7.92 12.05 0.66
C MET A 553 -9.37 12.40 0.31
N CYS A 554 -9.79 13.62 0.68
CA CYS A 554 -11.11 14.13 0.31
C CYS A 554 -11.10 14.58 -1.16
N GLY A 555 -11.67 13.75 -2.03
CA GLY A 555 -11.74 13.97 -3.46
C GLY A 555 -13.00 14.74 -3.92
N GLU A 556 -13.64 15.48 -3.03
CA GLU A 556 -14.93 16.12 -3.29
C GLU A 556 -14.84 17.65 -3.38
N SER A 557 -15.87 18.25 -3.97
CA SER A 557 -16.10 19.68 -3.80
C SER A 557 -16.64 19.96 -2.40
N LEU A 558 -15.81 20.55 -1.56
CA LEU A 558 -16.21 20.95 -0.20
C LEU A 558 -17.29 22.04 -0.17
N VAL A 559 -17.46 22.72 -1.30
CA VAL A 559 -18.53 23.73 -1.51
C VAL A 559 -19.88 23.03 -1.72
N ASN A 560 -19.90 21.93 -2.46
CA ASN A 560 -21.13 21.33 -2.99
C ASN A 560 -21.52 20.00 -2.32
N LEU A 561 -20.62 19.35 -1.59
CA LEU A 561 -20.92 18.07 -0.91
C LEU A 561 -22.04 18.27 0.11
N ASP A 562 -23.08 17.43 0.07
CA ASP A 562 -24.17 17.46 1.04
C ASP A 562 -23.70 17.07 2.45
N ASP A 563 -24.46 17.50 3.48
CA ASP A 563 -24.04 17.32 4.88
C ASP A 563 -24.08 15.86 5.34
N GLU A 564 -24.96 15.03 4.79
CA GLU A 564 -25.02 13.60 5.12
C GLU A 564 -23.79 12.87 4.62
N ARG A 565 -23.34 13.15 3.37
CA ARG A 565 -22.11 12.60 2.80
C ARG A 565 -20.89 13.20 3.48
N LEU A 566 -20.89 14.47 3.81
CA LEU A 566 -19.82 15.06 4.60
C LEU A 566 -19.69 14.40 5.98
N ALA A 567 -20.81 14.01 6.62
CA ALA A 567 -20.79 13.29 7.88
C ALA A 567 -20.06 11.94 7.79
N MET A 568 -19.94 11.33 6.60
CA MET A 568 -19.18 10.08 6.42
C MET A 568 -17.67 10.31 6.60
N TYR A 569 -17.11 11.46 6.20
CA TYR A 569 -15.69 11.78 6.44
C TYR A 569 -15.34 11.81 7.92
N ARG A 570 -16.24 12.29 8.80
CA ARG A 570 -16.00 12.32 10.24
C ARG A 570 -15.78 10.92 10.83
N ARG A 571 -16.31 9.88 10.16
CA ARG A 571 -16.17 8.48 10.60
C ARG A 571 -14.73 7.94 10.41
N VAL A 572 -13.90 8.63 9.61
CA VAL A 572 -12.51 8.23 9.31
C VAL A 572 -11.48 9.35 9.48
N VAL A 573 -11.92 10.58 9.75
CA VAL A 573 -11.03 11.73 10.00
C VAL A 573 -11.22 12.21 11.43
N PRO A 574 -10.11 12.27 12.18
CA PRO A 574 -8.71 11.97 11.84
C PRO A 574 -8.46 10.47 11.64
N SER A 575 -7.58 10.09 10.72
CA SER A 575 -7.21 8.68 10.54
C SER A 575 -6.70 8.07 11.84
N LEU A 576 -7.10 6.84 12.16
CA LEU A 576 -6.62 6.14 13.34
C LEU A 576 -5.11 5.84 13.26
N GLY A 577 -4.60 5.64 12.07
CA GLY A 577 -3.20 5.31 11.86
C GLY A 577 -2.82 3.88 12.26
N ALA A 578 -3.77 3.03 12.63
CA ALA A 578 -3.51 1.63 12.96
C ALA A 578 -3.43 0.74 11.71
N ALA A 579 -2.65 -0.32 11.79
CA ALA A 579 -2.62 -1.36 10.77
C ALA A 579 -3.72 -2.39 11.05
N SER A 580 -4.49 -2.73 10.03
CA SER A 580 -5.44 -3.82 10.08
C SER A 580 -4.83 -5.12 9.55
N ALA A 581 -5.36 -6.26 9.98
CA ALA A 581 -4.97 -7.59 9.54
C ALA A 581 -6.18 -8.30 8.91
N ALA A 582 -5.97 -8.98 7.79
CA ALA A 582 -7.01 -9.81 7.19
C ALA A 582 -7.24 -11.06 8.08
N ILE A 583 -8.49 -11.39 8.37
CA ILE A 583 -8.87 -12.61 9.10
C ILE A 583 -8.97 -13.79 8.13
N ASP A 584 -9.64 -13.58 7.00
CA ASP A 584 -9.96 -14.57 5.97
C ASP A 584 -9.14 -14.36 4.69
N LEU A 585 -7.80 -14.24 4.80
CA LEU A 585 -6.88 -13.87 3.69
C LEU A 585 -7.10 -14.69 2.42
N TYR A 586 -7.39 -15.97 2.55
CA TYR A 586 -7.54 -16.88 1.42
C TYR A 586 -8.98 -17.04 0.91
N ARG A 587 -9.87 -16.12 1.30
CA ARG A 587 -11.20 -16.05 0.71
C ARG A 587 -11.08 -15.74 -0.79
N GLU A 588 -11.98 -16.34 -1.57
CA GLU A 588 -12.06 -16.11 -3.00
C GLU A 588 -12.22 -14.62 -3.32
N TRP A 589 -11.48 -14.15 -4.31
CA TRP A 589 -11.38 -12.78 -4.78
C TRP A 589 -10.61 -11.84 -3.84
N MET A 590 -11.10 -11.60 -2.62
CA MET A 590 -10.43 -10.79 -1.60
C MET A 590 -10.97 -11.13 -0.21
N PRO A 591 -10.21 -10.86 0.86
CA PRO A 591 -10.69 -10.98 2.22
C PRO A 591 -11.95 -10.14 2.44
N SER A 592 -12.85 -10.64 3.27
CA SER A 592 -14.05 -9.92 3.68
C SER A 592 -13.99 -9.42 5.11
N GLN A 593 -13.09 -9.94 5.95
CA GLN A 593 -13.00 -9.62 7.36
C GLN A 593 -11.60 -9.08 7.71
N TYR A 594 -11.59 -7.95 8.41
CA TYR A 594 -10.35 -7.27 8.81
C TYR A 594 -10.43 -6.85 10.28
N ALA A 595 -9.46 -7.27 11.07
CA ALA A 595 -9.30 -6.85 12.46
C ALA A 595 -8.38 -5.64 12.55
N THR A 596 -8.76 -4.63 13.33
CA THR A 596 -7.94 -3.47 13.65
C THR A 596 -7.80 -3.34 15.15
N HIS A 597 -6.58 -3.37 15.67
CA HIS A 597 -6.33 -3.11 17.08
C HIS A 597 -6.36 -1.61 17.34
N VAL A 598 -7.25 -1.15 18.25
CA VAL A 598 -7.46 0.25 18.58
C VAL A 598 -6.80 0.55 19.92
N VAL A 599 -5.74 1.35 19.89
CA VAL A 599 -5.17 1.96 21.09
C VAL A 599 -5.76 3.37 21.20
N PRO A 600 -6.65 3.64 22.18
CA PRO A 600 -7.34 4.92 22.25
C PRO A 600 -6.38 6.07 22.62
N ALA A 601 -6.69 7.27 22.09
CA ALA A 601 -5.96 8.49 22.47
C ALA A 601 -6.19 8.87 23.95
N CYS A 602 -7.35 8.56 24.49
CA CYS A 602 -7.67 8.72 25.91
C CYS A 602 -6.98 7.64 26.75
N ARG A 603 -6.07 8.03 27.63
CA ARG A 603 -5.31 7.10 28.50
C ARG A 603 -6.14 6.46 29.61
N ASP A 604 -7.35 6.95 29.87
CA ASP A 604 -8.28 6.38 30.84
C ASP A 604 -8.99 5.12 30.30
N LEU A 605 -8.87 4.85 29.00
CA LEU A 605 -9.49 3.72 28.30
C LEU A 605 -8.48 2.61 27.98
N ALA A 606 -8.90 1.36 28.17
CA ALA A 606 -8.17 0.20 27.67
C ALA A 606 -8.32 0.08 26.15
N SER A 607 -7.43 -0.67 25.49
CA SER A 607 -7.53 -1.00 24.07
C SER A 607 -8.65 -1.99 23.78
N TRP A 608 -9.09 -1.99 22.53
CA TRP A 608 -10.08 -2.94 21.98
C TRP A 608 -9.80 -3.24 20.51
N ASN A 609 -10.52 -4.19 19.93
CA ASN A 609 -10.45 -4.44 18.50
C ASN A 609 -11.73 -4.01 17.79
N THR A 610 -11.60 -3.66 16.53
CA THR A 610 -12.75 -3.62 15.61
C THR A 610 -12.57 -4.70 14.54
N VAL A 611 -13.66 -5.38 14.18
CA VAL A 611 -13.71 -6.27 13.02
C VAL A 611 -14.62 -5.65 11.98
N SER A 612 -14.02 -5.26 10.86
CA SER A 612 -14.76 -4.73 9.71
C SER A 612 -15.10 -5.87 8.76
N VAL A 613 -16.39 -6.00 8.40
CA VAL A 613 -16.91 -6.99 7.46
C VAL A 613 -17.36 -6.27 6.20
N LEU A 614 -16.84 -6.67 5.04
CA LEU A 614 -17.09 -6.04 3.74
C LEU A 614 -17.80 -7.02 2.82
N ASN A 615 -19.05 -6.75 2.48
CA ASN A 615 -19.74 -7.47 1.42
C ASN A 615 -19.53 -6.77 0.07
N VAL A 616 -18.54 -7.21 -0.70
CA VAL A 616 -18.24 -6.69 -2.04
C VAL A 616 -19.05 -7.38 -3.15
N ALA A 617 -19.87 -8.38 -2.82
CA ALA A 617 -20.69 -9.11 -3.79
C ALA A 617 -21.94 -8.31 -4.22
N ASP A 618 -22.47 -8.64 -5.39
CA ASP A 618 -23.69 -8.02 -5.97
C ASP A 618 -25.01 -8.50 -5.34
N ALA A 619 -24.93 -9.28 -4.27
CA ALA A 619 -26.08 -9.81 -3.54
C ALA A 619 -25.88 -9.74 -2.03
N PRO A 620 -26.95 -9.69 -1.24
CA PRO A 620 -26.86 -9.86 0.20
C PRO A 620 -26.18 -11.18 0.56
N ALA A 621 -25.38 -11.17 1.63
CA ALA A 621 -24.66 -12.34 2.11
C ALA A 621 -24.62 -12.39 3.63
N ASP A 622 -24.54 -13.62 4.15
CA ASP A 622 -24.36 -13.87 5.58
C ASP A 622 -22.86 -13.97 5.90
N PHE A 623 -22.50 -13.48 7.07
CA PHE A 623 -21.13 -13.54 7.57
C PHE A 623 -21.12 -13.99 9.03
N THR A 624 -20.17 -14.86 9.36
CA THR A 624 -19.89 -15.27 10.73
C THR A 624 -18.55 -14.68 11.18
N VAL A 625 -18.55 -13.96 12.28
CA VAL A 625 -17.33 -13.45 12.92
C VAL A 625 -17.07 -14.29 14.17
N THR A 626 -15.97 -15.05 14.16
CA THR A 626 -15.55 -15.86 15.31
C THR A 626 -14.62 -15.04 16.22
N LEU A 627 -14.91 -15.03 17.52
CA LEU A 627 -14.10 -14.34 18.54
C LEU A 627 -12.83 -15.13 18.89
N SER A 628 -11.95 -15.29 17.91
CA SER A 628 -10.67 -15.98 18.02
C SER A 628 -9.60 -15.30 17.15
N GLY A 629 -8.34 -15.69 17.28
CA GLY A 629 -7.24 -15.18 16.45
C GLY A 629 -7.17 -13.64 16.43
N GLU A 630 -7.14 -13.05 15.23
CA GLU A 630 -7.01 -11.61 15.04
C GLU A 630 -8.19 -10.80 15.62
N ALA A 631 -9.40 -11.38 15.68
CA ALA A 631 -10.58 -10.67 16.18
C ALA A 631 -10.45 -10.28 17.67
N VAL A 632 -9.75 -11.09 18.46
CA VAL A 632 -9.53 -10.86 19.91
C VAL A 632 -8.05 -10.72 20.26
N ARG A 633 -7.17 -10.56 19.25
CA ARG A 633 -5.74 -10.42 19.44
C ARG A 633 -5.41 -9.28 20.40
N ASP A 634 -4.48 -9.52 21.31
CA ASP A 634 -4.00 -8.59 22.33
C ASP A 634 -5.10 -8.12 23.33
N LEU A 635 -6.27 -8.76 23.32
CA LEU A 635 -7.33 -8.52 24.31
C LEU A 635 -7.27 -9.59 25.41
N GLY A 636 -7.34 -9.17 26.68
CA GLY A 636 -7.51 -10.06 27.82
C GLY A 636 -8.98 -10.44 28.04
N GLY A 637 -9.21 -11.50 28.83
CA GLY A 637 -10.57 -11.91 29.25
C GLY A 637 -11.12 -13.10 28.45
N GLU A 638 -12.17 -13.71 29.00
CA GLU A 638 -12.87 -14.87 28.41
C GLU A 638 -14.20 -14.47 27.75
N TYR A 639 -14.69 -13.26 28.07
CA TYR A 639 -15.95 -12.72 27.56
C TYR A 639 -15.74 -11.34 26.95
N PHE A 640 -16.42 -11.10 25.84
CA PHE A 640 -16.33 -9.85 25.08
C PHE A 640 -17.70 -9.24 24.85
N ALA A 641 -17.79 -7.94 25.07
CA ALA A 641 -18.93 -7.13 24.66
C ALA A 641 -18.76 -6.72 23.22
N VAL A 642 -19.82 -6.86 22.43
CA VAL A 642 -19.83 -6.58 20.99
C VAL A 642 -20.83 -5.52 20.63
N PHE A 643 -20.38 -4.47 19.93
CA PHE A 643 -21.23 -3.38 19.45
C PHE A 643 -21.05 -3.21 17.94
N GLU A 644 -22.17 -3.19 17.21
CA GLU A 644 -22.17 -2.93 15.76
C GLU A 644 -22.19 -1.41 15.51
N ASN A 645 -21.14 -0.89 14.90
CA ASN A 645 -20.86 0.54 14.83
C ASN A 645 -21.48 1.24 13.62
N VAL A 646 -21.93 0.54 12.58
CA VAL A 646 -22.68 1.14 11.45
C VAL A 646 -24.12 1.36 11.82
N GLU A 647 -24.80 0.34 12.36
CA GLU A 647 -26.20 0.38 12.80
C GLU A 647 -26.38 0.93 14.22
N GLN A 648 -25.27 1.15 14.95
CA GLN A 648 -25.26 1.67 16.31
C GLN A 648 -26.06 0.80 17.29
N ARG A 649 -25.76 -0.49 17.32
CA ARG A 649 -26.51 -1.49 18.10
C ARG A 649 -25.60 -2.37 18.96
N PHE A 650 -25.92 -2.50 20.24
CA PHE A 650 -25.28 -3.49 21.11
C PHE A 650 -25.79 -4.90 20.75
N LEU A 651 -24.87 -5.79 20.44
CA LEU A 651 -25.20 -7.17 20.03
C LEU A 651 -25.23 -8.15 21.21
N GLY A 652 -24.53 -7.85 22.30
CA GLY A 652 -24.48 -8.68 23.48
C GLY A 652 -23.07 -9.00 23.97
N ILE A 653 -22.99 -9.99 24.85
CA ILE A 653 -21.76 -10.55 25.42
C ILE A 653 -21.56 -11.96 24.91
N TYR A 654 -20.38 -12.27 24.43
CA TYR A 654 -20.00 -13.55 23.85
C TYR A 654 -18.74 -14.09 24.51
N GLY A 655 -18.65 -15.40 24.69
CA GLY A 655 -17.41 -16.04 25.17
C GLY A 655 -16.33 -16.10 24.08
N GLN A 656 -15.09 -16.36 24.48
CA GLN A 656 -14.02 -16.65 23.55
C GLN A 656 -14.36 -17.85 22.65
N GLY A 657 -14.12 -17.76 21.35
CA GLY A 657 -14.55 -18.74 20.36
C GLY A 657 -16.02 -18.65 19.98
N GLY A 658 -16.80 -17.72 20.58
CA GLY A 658 -18.20 -17.48 20.21
C GLY A 658 -18.33 -16.90 18.80
N GLU A 659 -19.45 -17.17 18.18
CA GLU A 659 -19.75 -16.73 16.81
C GLU A 659 -20.81 -15.63 16.81
N ILE A 660 -20.58 -14.60 15.98
CA ILE A 660 -21.49 -13.51 15.78
C ILE A 660 -22.01 -13.61 14.36
N GLU A 661 -23.31 -13.88 14.22
CA GLU A 661 -23.97 -13.98 12.92
C GLU A 661 -24.43 -12.59 12.45
N LEU A 662 -24.04 -12.23 11.23
CA LEU A 662 -24.47 -11.04 10.51
C LEU A 662 -25.29 -11.49 9.30
N GLU A 663 -26.61 -11.55 9.46
CA GLU A 663 -27.52 -12.04 8.43
C GLU A 663 -27.81 -10.96 7.39
N ALA A 664 -27.89 -11.38 6.13
CA ALA A 664 -28.33 -10.59 4.98
C ALA A 664 -27.65 -9.21 4.88
N VAL A 665 -26.35 -9.15 5.10
CA VAL A 665 -25.59 -7.90 4.88
C VAL A 665 -25.79 -7.49 3.42
N PRO A 666 -26.31 -6.29 3.14
CA PRO A 666 -26.68 -5.90 1.77
C PRO A 666 -25.49 -5.97 0.81
N ALA A 667 -25.79 -6.06 -0.49
CA ALA A 667 -24.77 -5.94 -1.54
C ALA A 667 -23.99 -4.63 -1.38
N HIS A 668 -22.69 -4.70 -1.54
CA HIS A 668 -21.78 -3.52 -1.46
C HIS A 668 -21.86 -2.76 -0.13
N ALA A 669 -22.16 -3.46 0.98
CA ALA A 669 -22.30 -2.87 2.30
C ALA A 669 -21.18 -3.32 3.23
N ALA A 670 -21.04 -2.63 4.35
CA ALA A 670 -20.08 -2.98 5.40
C ALA A 670 -20.73 -3.01 6.78
N ARG A 671 -20.11 -3.78 7.69
CA ARG A 671 -20.37 -3.76 9.13
C ARG A 671 -19.06 -3.54 9.88
N VAL A 672 -19.14 -2.90 11.04
CA VAL A 672 -17.98 -2.70 11.91
C VAL A 672 -18.32 -3.11 13.31
N LEU A 673 -17.80 -4.24 13.77
CA LEU A 673 -17.98 -4.74 15.12
C LEU A 673 -16.88 -4.22 16.01
N ARG A 674 -17.20 -3.48 17.06
CA ARG A 674 -16.30 -3.21 18.15
C ARG A 674 -16.35 -4.38 19.14
N ILE A 675 -15.18 -4.91 19.52
CA ILE A 675 -15.02 -6.07 20.39
C ILE A 675 -14.11 -5.64 21.53
N MET A 676 -14.61 -5.69 22.77
CA MET A 676 -13.88 -5.28 23.94
C MET A 676 -14.08 -6.28 25.07
N PRO A 677 -13.10 -6.47 25.97
CA PRO A 677 -13.29 -7.27 27.18
C PRO A 677 -14.47 -6.73 28.02
N VAL A 678 -15.23 -7.62 28.60
CA VAL A 678 -16.31 -7.24 29.52
C VAL A 678 -15.70 -6.53 30.73
N PRO A 679 -16.21 -5.34 31.11
CA PRO A 679 -15.69 -4.60 32.26
C PRO A 679 -15.93 -5.36 33.57
N ALA A 680 -15.10 -5.12 34.60
CA ALA A 680 -15.32 -5.64 35.94
C ALA A 680 -16.66 -5.11 36.52
N ALA A 681 -17.23 -5.86 37.46
CA ALA A 681 -18.59 -5.63 37.99
C ALA A 681 -18.86 -4.22 38.57
N SER A 682 -17.84 -3.44 38.85
CA SER A 682 -17.98 -2.06 39.37
C SER A 682 -17.56 -0.99 38.35
N GLU A 683 -17.15 -1.40 37.16
CA GLU A 683 -16.60 -0.51 36.13
C GLU A 683 -17.63 -0.17 35.08
N VAL A 684 -17.55 1.08 34.58
CA VAL A 684 -18.30 1.53 33.42
C VAL A 684 -17.33 1.73 32.27
N ALA A 685 -17.50 0.95 31.21
CA ALA A 685 -16.64 1.02 30.04
C ALA A 685 -17.30 1.81 28.90
N LEU A 686 -16.49 2.45 28.07
CA LEU A 686 -16.94 3.00 26.79
C LEU A 686 -17.35 1.86 25.84
N LEU A 687 -18.62 1.82 25.43
CA LEU A 687 -19.13 0.82 24.52
C LEU A 687 -18.95 1.23 23.05
N SER A 688 -19.27 2.49 22.70
CA SER A 688 -19.01 3.05 21.37
C SER A 688 -19.34 4.55 21.29
N THR A 689 -19.01 5.16 20.15
CA THR A 689 -19.55 6.43 19.69
C THR A 689 -20.03 6.33 18.25
N ASP A 690 -20.88 7.24 17.77
CA ASP A 690 -21.26 7.33 16.36
C ASP A 690 -20.39 8.30 15.55
N LEU A 691 -19.31 8.83 16.14
CA LEU A 691 -18.47 9.84 15.49
C LEU A 691 -17.38 9.22 14.60
N HIS A 692 -16.71 8.18 15.08
CA HIS A 692 -15.61 7.54 14.34
C HIS A 692 -15.76 6.00 14.34
N PHE A 693 -15.31 5.31 13.27
CA PHE A 693 -15.41 3.84 13.19
C PHE A 693 -14.58 3.10 14.24
N SER A 694 -13.58 3.75 14.83
CA SER A 694 -12.89 3.18 15.99
C SER A 694 -13.78 3.06 17.24
N GLY A 695 -14.95 3.73 17.26
CA GLY A 695 -15.87 3.72 18.38
C GLY A 695 -15.32 4.37 19.64
N GLY A 696 -14.63 5.51 19.53
CA GLY A 696 -14.04 6.25 20.64
C GLY A 696 -12.51 6.32 20.65
N GLY A 697 -11.84 5.75 19.65
CA GLY A 697 -10.37 5.67 19.63
C GLY A 697 -9.66 7.00 19.48
N VAL A 698 -10.26 7.94 18.75
CA VAL A 698 -9.65 9.25 18.46
C VAL A 698 -10.40 10.43 19.04
N GLU A 699 -11.67 10.28 19.38
CA GLU A 699 -12.56 11.38 19.75
C GLU A 699 -12.80 11.54 21.26
N ILE A 700 -12.51 10.55 22.10
CA ILE A 700 -12.63 10.65 23.55
C ILE A 700 -11.35 11.27 24.13
N ALA A 701 -11.49 12.37 24.86
CA ALA A 701 -10.37 13.03 25.53
C ALA A 701 -10.30 12.67 27.03
N GLU A 702 -11.44 12.48 27.68
CA GLU A 702 -11.52 12.13 29.10
C GLU A 702 -12.66 11.15 29.34
N TRP A 703 -12.41 10.17 30.24
CA TRP A 703 -13.36 9.16 30.67
C TRP A 703 -13.17 8.86 32.15
N LYS A 704 -14.01 9.43 33.02
CA LYS A 704 -13.81 9.37 34.48
C LYS A 704 -15.04 8.86 35.20
N PRO A 705 -14.91 7.94 36.16
CA PRO A 705 -16.00 7.52 37.00
C PRO A 705 -16.62 8.72 37.72
N HIS A 706 -17.96 8.80 37.78
CA HIS A 706 -18.70 9.86 38.45
C HIS A 706 -20.08 9.38 38.87
N GLY A 707 -20.42 9.47 40.16
CA GLY A 707 -21.78 9.28 40.68
C GLY A 707 -22.44 7.92 40.34
N GLY A 708 -21.65 6.85 40.18
CA GLY A 708 -22.14 5.54 39.73
C GLY A 708 -22.26 5.38 38.23
N GLY A 709 -21.84 6.40 37.45
CA GLY A 709 -21.75 6.43 36.00
C GLY A 709 -20.41 6.99 35.54
N ILE A 710 -20.42 7.71 34.42
CA ILE A 710 -19.24 8.31 33.81
C ILE A 710 -19.48 9.79 33.50
N ARG A 711 -18.45 10.60 33.74
CA ARG A 711 -18.30 11.93 33.15
C ARG A 711 -17.16 11.92 32.15
N GLY A 712 -17.43 12.40 30.93
CA GLY A 712 -16.44 12.40 29.87
C GLY A 712 -16.41 13.68 29.06
N ARG A 713 -15.38 13.78 28.18
CA ARG A 713 -15.21 14.91 27.29
C ARG A 713 -14.70 14.41 25.91
N LEU A 714 -15.27 15.02 24.87
CA LEU A 714 -14.86 14.77 23.48
C LEU A 714 -13.70 15.71 23.09
N SER A 715 -12.76 15.16 22.30
CA SER A 715 -11.72 15.90 21.59
C SER A 715 -11.97 15.75 20.08
N THR A 716 -12.95 16.47 19.55
CA THR A 716 -13.32 16.34 18.14
C THR A 716 -13.35 17.71 17.45
N PRO A 717 -12.82 17.80 16.23
CA PRO A 717 -12.99 18.98 15.38
C PRO A 717 -14.40 19.10 14.79
N TRP A 718 -15.17 18.01 14.71
CA TRP A 718 -16.50 17.93 14.07
C TRP A 718 -17.63 18.47 14.95
N ARG A 719 -17.53 19.73 15.39
CA ARG A 719 -18.45 20.33 16.37
C ARG A 719 -19.87 20.63 15.84
N GLN A 720 -20.07 20.59 14.52
CA GLN A 720 -21.35 20.91 13.91
C GLN A 720 -22.34 19.74 13.88
N TYR A 721 -21.95 18.57 14.33
CA TYR A 721 -22.79 17.38 14.36
C TYR A 721 -23.17 16.97 15.79
N PRO A 722 -24.36 16.39 15.98
CA PRO A 722 -24.67 15.73 17.25
C PRO A 722 -23.82 14.47 17.38
N VAL A 723 -23.54 14.05 18.62
CA VAL A 723 -22.76 12.86 18.93
C VAL A 723 -23.46 12.02 19.97
N ARG A 724 -23.52 10.71 19.74
CA ARG A 724 -23.98 9.72 20.71
C ARG A 724 -22.80 8.95 21.29
N VAL A 725 -22.80 8.79 22.62
CA VAL A 725 -21.79 8.05 23.36
C VAL A 725 -22.48 6.97 24.18
N TRP A 726 -22.14 5.72 23.93
CA TRP A 726 -22.67 4.55 24.66
C TRP A 726 -21.67 4.07 25.70
N ALA A 727 -22.16 3.72 26.87
CA ALA A 727 -21.41 3.07 27.93
C ALA A 727 -22.03 1.72 28.29
N LEU A 728 -21.21 0.85 28.84
CA LEU A 728 -21.58 -0.48 29.35
C LEU A 728 -21.14 -0.63 30.78
N ARG A 729 -22.03 -1.13 31.64
CA ARG A 729 -21.68 -1.76 32.90
C ARG A 729 -22.34 -3.14 33.00
N VAL A 730 -21.79 -3.99 33.85
CA VAL A 730 -22.38 -5.31 34.10
C VAL A 730 -22.68 -5.42 35.59
N VAL A 731 -23.94 -5.68 35.93
CA VAL A 731 -24.43 -5.83 37.29
C VAL A 731 -25.07 -7.21 37.41
N ASP A 732 -24.60 -8.02 38.35
CA ASP A 732 -25.08 -9.39 38.56
C ASP A 732 -25.15 -10.21 37.23
N GLU A 733 -24.12 -10.11 36.42
CA GLU A 733 -23.98 -10.76 35.10
C GLU A 733 -24.94 -10.20 34.00
N VAL A 734 -25.73 -9.18 34.32
CA VAL A 734 -26.64 -8.55 33.37
C VAL A 734 -25.99 -7.28 32.79
N PRO A 735 -25.86 -7.19 31.44
CA PRO A 735 -25.35 -5.98 30.80
C PRO A 735 -26.40 -4.86 30.81
N GLU A 736 -25.97 -3.68 31.27
CA GLU A 736 -26.76 -2.46 31.19
C GLU A 736 -26.04 -1.46 30.29
N THR A 737 -26.76 -0.83 29.37
CA THR A 737 -26.23 0.19 28.48
C THR A 737 -26.75 1.56 28.84
N GLY A 738 -25.85 2.53 28.90
CA GLY A 738 -26.15 3.95 29.10
C GLY A 738 -25.86 4.74 27.82
N LEU A 739 -26.57 5.83 27.59
CA LEU A 739 -26.44 6.68 26.41
C LEU A 739 -26.37 8.17 26.82
N ALA A 740 -25.39 8.88 26.28
CA ALA A 740 -25.39 10.35 26.26
C ALA A 740 -25.55 10.83 24.81
N GLU A 741 -26.43 11.81 24.62
CA GLU A 741 -26.62 12.52 23.37
C GLU A 741 -26.17 13.96 23.50
N LEU A 742 -25.14 14.35 22.75
CA LEU A 742 -24.58 15.69 22.72
C LEU A 742 -25.13 16.43 21.50
N LYS A 743 -25.54 17.67 21.73
CA LYS A 743 -25.91 18.61 20.68
C LYS A 743 -24.68 19.16 19.96
N PRO A 744 -24.84 19.66 18.72
CA PRO A 744 -23.76 20.38 18.05
C PRO A 744 -23.10 21.42 18.94
N GLY A 745 -21.78 21.35 19.10
CA GLY A 745 -20.99 22.25 19.96
C GLY A 745 -20.76 21.77 21.39
N GLU A 746 -21.55 20.84 21.89
CA GLU A 746 -21.34 20.23 23.19
C GLU A 746 -20.16 19.22 23.13
N THR A 747 -19.31 19.25 24.15
CA THR A 747 -18.16 18.35 24.25
C THR A 747 -18.13 17.60 25.59
N GLU A 748 -18.79 18.06 26.62
CA GLU A 748 -18.88 17.36 27.90
C GLU A 748 -20.17 16.55 27.99
N PHE A 749 -20.08 15.37 28.58
CA PHE A 749 -21.22 14.49 28.77
C PHE A 749 -21.16 13.75 30.10
N GLU A 750 -22.32 13.29 30.54
CA GLU A 750 -22.48 12.43 31.71
C GLU A 750 -23.42 11.30 31.37
N ILE A 751 -23.05 10.07 31.76
CA ILE A 751 -23.87 8.86 31.61
C ILE A 751 -24.12 8.30 33.01
N VAL A 752 -25.37 8.21 33.38
CA VAL A 752 -25.84 7.64 34.65
C VAL A 752 -26.64 6.38 34.35
N PHE A 753 -26.46 5.31 35.14
CA PHE A 753 -27.15 4.04 35.02
C PHE A 753 -28.25 3.89 36.05
#